data_73f974345841f6935a0be430c37b3e9c
#
_entry.id   73f974345841f6935a0be430c37b3e9c
#
_cell.length_a   1.000
_cell.length_b   1.000
_cell.length_c   1.000
_cell.angle_alpha   90.00
_cell.angle_beta   90.00
_cell.angle_gamma   90.00
#
_symmetry.space_group_name_H-M   'P 1'
#
loop_
_entity.id
_entity.type
_entity.pdbx_description
1 polymer ?
#
loop_
_entity_poly.entity_id
_entity_poly.type
_entity_poly.pdbx_seq_one_letter_code
_entity_poly.pdbx_strand_id
1 'polypeptide(L)'
;MKISYNWLKQYLKLDLAAEETGVILTDLGLEVEGIEPFESVKGGLKGVVVGLVLECEKHPNADKLKITKVDVGQEAPLQIVCGAPNVAKGQKVPVATIGTVLYDHEGKPFEIKKGKIRGEESYGMICAEDELGLGESHEGIMVLDDKYAVGTPCAEVFQVETDEVFEIGLTPNRADAMSHYGVARDLRAGLIQKGVSLELITPSVTKFHVDNRSVKVDIEVTNKKLVPRYTGVAISNVRVGESPAWLQNRLKAIGITPKNNVVDATNYVLHGLGQPLHAFDADHIVGRKLIVKTAEAGTAFTTLDGVKRTLDAEDLMICDAEKPLCIAGVLGGQDSGVTHSTRNVFLESAYFDPVSVRKTAKRHSISTDASYRFERGINIEDCKYALMYAAVLIENIAGGVISSDVIDFYPKKKDDFQVFLAFENVDKLIGQKIPRDTIKSILHSLDIKVSSLTERGLGLLIPSYRVDVQREADVIEEILRIYGYNNISFSEKINASMSHSSKYDDLNMQNVVAAQLTGQGYYEIMTNSLVSEKEITSYEAAPEEAVKLLNPLSSDLGYMRTNLLFSGLEVVSYNINRKRSDLRLFEFGKNYRLSGGKYDEQKHLLLYLTGNQLPQSWTTTPRPVSFFELKGSVEALFERLGLKEVTTLPLEPTDNVAAEGFRWMYGETLLGTMGVVKHKILKDFDIKQEVLYADLHWDTLLEQVRGHKVVYKEISKYPEVRRDLALLLDDKVSFADLYRVAFATEKSILKQINLFDVYQGDKLAAGKKSYAVSFILQEENKTLTDKQIDKTMQKLQTAFEQSLGATLRE
;
A
#
# COMPACT_ATOMS: atom_id res chain seq x y z
N MET A 1 -8.96 2.60 -12.67
CA MET A 1 -9.02 2.57 -14.16
C MET A 1 -10.39 3.06 -14.60
N LYS A 2 -10.45 3.95 -15.63
CA LYS A 2 -11.74 4.48 -16.12
C LYS A 2 -12.28 3.64 -17.29
N ILE A 3 -13.55 3.29 -17.23
CA ILE A 3 -14.27 2.50 -18.24
C ILE A 3 -15.55 3.28 -18.64
N SER A 4 -15.63 3.64 -19.92
CA SER A 4 -16.82 4.28 -20.52
C SER A 4 -17.93 3.25 -20.71
N TYR A 5 -19.13 3.53 -20.22
CA TYR A 5 -20.26 2.64 -20.36
C TYR A 5 -20.74 2.51 -21.81
N ASN A 6 -20.75 3.64 -22.54
CA ASN A 6 -21.06 3.62 -23.95
C ASN A 6 -20.04 2.82 -24.80
N TRP A 7 -18.77 2.86 -24.39
CA TRP A 7 -17.75 2.05 -25.06
C TRP A 7 -17.89 0.56 -24.68
N LEU A 8 -18.18 0.26 -23.42
CA LEU A 8 -18.46 -1.10 -22.95
C LEU A 8 -19.59 -1.76 -23.74
N LYS A 9 -20.67 -0.98 -24.03
CA LYS A 9 -21.83 -1.43 -24.82
C LYS A 9 -21.47 -1.80 -26.26
N GLN A 10 -20.34 -1.39 -26.79
CA GLN A 10 -19.88 -1.84 -28.11
C GLN A 10 -19.42 -3.29 -28.12
N TYR A 11 -18.94 -3.79 -26.97
CA TYR A 11 -18.50 -5.17 -26.82
C TYR A 11 -19.57 -6.09 -26.26
N LEU A 12 -20.58 -5.54 -25.58
CA LEU A 12 -21.64 -6.31 -24.94
C LEU A 12 -22.96 -5.52 -25.03
N LYS A 13 -23.95 -6.05 -25.77
CA LYS A 13 -25.26 -5.37 -25.88
C LYS A 13 -26.00 -5.42 -24.54
N LEU A 14 -25.73 -4.41 -23.69
CA LEU A 14 -26.32 -4.28 -22.37
C LEU A 14 -27.61 -3.43 -22.43
N ASP A 15 -28.64 -3.93 -21.74
CA ASP A 15 -29.89 -3.21 -21.49
C ASP A 15 -30.09 -3.03 -19.99
N LEU A 16 -29.01 -2.69 -19.28
CA LEU A 16 -28.97 -2.44 -17.84
C LEU A 16 -28.63 -0.97 -17.61
N ALA A 17 -29.00 -0.45 -16.43
CA ALA A 17 -28.50 0.86 -15.99
C ALA A 17 -27.01 0.76 -15.59
N ALA A 18 -26.32 1.91 -15.60
CA ALA A 18 -24.92 1.93 -15.21
C ALA A 18 -24.73 1.53 -13.74
N GLU A 19 -25.62 1.98 -12.85
CA GLU A 19 -25.57 1.65 -11.42
C GLU A 19 -25.70 0.13 -11.19
N GLU A 20 -26.64 -0.51 -11.87
CA GLU A 20 -26.85 -1.96 -11.78
C GLU A 20 -25.63 -2.73 -12.34
N THR A 21 -25.08 -2.25 -13.45
CA THR A 21 -23.85 -2.80 -14.05
C THR A 21 -22.68 -2.66 -13.07
N GLY A 22 -22.54 -1.52 -12.39
CA GLY A 22 -21.50 -1.27 -11.39
C GLY A 22 -21.57 -2.23 -10.20
N VAL A 23 -22.77 -2.54 -9.72
CA VAL A 23 -22.96 -3.55 -8.66
C VAL A 23 -22.50 -4.93 -9.13
N ILE A 24 -22.87 -5.32 -10.35
CA ILE A 24 -22.48 -6.64 -10.90
C ILE A 24 -20.95 -6.72 -11.07
N LEU A 25 -20.30 -5.66 -11.55
CA LEU A 25 -18.85 -5.61 -11.70
C LEU A 25 -18.16 -5.77 -10.35
N THR A 26 -18.64 -5.08 -9.33
CA THR A 26 -18.11 -5.19 -7.95
C THR A 26 -18.28 -6.60 -7.40
N ASP A 27 -19.44 -7.22 -7.59
CA ASP A 27 -19.69 -8.63 -7.20
C ASP A 27 -18.70 -9.60 -7.87
N LEU A 28 -18.25 -9.29 -9.09
CA LEU A 28 -17.28 -10.08 -9.84
C LEU A 28 -15.81 -9.77 -9.46
N GLY A 29 -15.56 -8.90 -8.47
CA GLY A 29 -14.24 -8.51 -8.04
C GLY A 29 -13.57 -7.43 -8.91
N LEU A 30 -14.37 -6.71 -9.71
CA LEU A 30 -13.98 -5.48 -10.40
C LEU A 30 -14.63 -4.31 -9.64
N GLU A 31 -14.02 -3.92 -8.52
CA GLU A 31 -14.57 -2.93 -7.58
C GLU A 31 -14.82 -1.59 -8.27
N VAL A 32 -16.10 -1.19 -8.37
CA VAL A 32 -16.49 0.12 -8.89
C VAL A 32 -16.45 1.11 -7.74
N GLU A 33 -15.40 1.95 -7.72
CA GLU A 33 -15.16 2.96 -6.70
C GLU A 33 -16.05 4.20 -6.89
N GLY A 34 -16.51 4.44 -8.14
CA GLY A 34 -17.41 5.54 -8.48
C GLY A 34 -17.98 5.42 -9.89
N ILE A 35 -19.07 6.13 -10.14
CA ILE A 35 -19.67 6.32 -11.47
C ILE A 35 -19.80 7.82 -11.68
N GLU A 36 -19.09 8.36 -12.68
CA GLU A 36 -19.06 9.77 -13.00
C GLU A 36 -19.78 10.03 -14.31
N PRO A 37 -20.68 11.02 -14.38
CA PRO A 37 -21.27 11.43 -15.64
C PRO A 37 -20.21 12.12 -16.52
N PHE A 38 -20.19 11.81 -17.78
CA PHE A 38 -19.39 12.48 -18.79
C PHE A 38 -20.27 13.14 -19.83
N GLU A 39 -19.95 14.39 -20.19
CA GLU A 39 -20.56 15.14 -21.27
C GLU A 39 -19.42 15.61 -22.21
N SER A 40 -19.51 15.31 -23.51
CA SER A 40 -18.48 15.70 -24.47
C SER A 40 -18.31 17.22 -24.59
N VAL A 41 -19.38 17.94 -24.27
CA VAL A 41 -19.42 19.39 -24.08
C VAL A 41 -20.12 19.66 -22.76
N LYS A 42 -19.45 20.39 -21.86
CA LYS A 42 -19.95 20.63 -20.52
C LYS A 42 -21.32 21.35 -20.52
N GLY A 43 -22.30 20.81 -19.81
CA GLY A 43 -23.68 21.27 -19.80
C GLY A 43 -24.53 20.75 -20.97
N GLY A 44 -23.95 19.92 -21.84
CA GLY A 44 -24.65 19.21 -22.90
C GLY A 44 -25.32 20.11 -23.93
N LEU A 45 -24.98 21.40 -24.01
CA LEU A 45 -25.64 22.44 -24.82
C LEU A 45 -27.17 22.51 -24.63
N LYS A 46 -27.66 22.17 -23.44
CA LYS A 46 -29.09 22.21 -23.10
C LYS A 46 -29.59 23.66 -23.20
N GLY A 47 -30.59 23.90 -24.02
CA GLY A 47 -31.18 25.25 -24.24
C GLY A 47 -30.47 26.06 -25.32
N VAL A 48 -29.44 25.49 -25.98
CA VAL A 48 -28.86 26.09 -27.18
C VAL A 48 -29.51 25.50 -28.42
N VAL A 49 -30.02 26.36 -29.30
CA VAL A 49 -30.76 25.95 -30.51
C VAL A 49 -30.22 26.67 -31.75
N VAL A 50 -30.52 26.11 -32.90
CA VAL A 50 -30.22 26.76 -34.19
C VAL A 50 -31.19 27.93 -34.40
N GLY A 51 -30.67 29.12 -34.52
CA GLY A 51 -31.46 30.32 -34.83
C GLY A 51 -31.14 30.87 -36.23
N LEU A 52 -32.15 31.48 -36.91
CA LEU A 52 -31.95 32.19 -38.15
C LEU A 52 -32.05 33.71 -37.90
N VAL A 53 -31.03 34.44 -38.24
CA VAL A 53 -31.00 35.91 -38.14
C VAL A 53 -31.87 36.52 -39.22
N LEU A 54 -33.10 36.95 -38.84
CA LEU A 54 -34.07 37.59 -39.76
C LEU A 54 -33.71 39.04 -40.07
N GLU A 55 -33.33 39.80 -39.04
CA GLU A 55 -32.95 41.20 -39.13
C GLU A 55 -31.66 41.44 -38.34
N CYS A 56 -30.85 42.37 -38.86
CA CYS A 56 -29.59 42.76 -38.22
C CYS A 56 -29.31 44.23 -38.45
N GLU A 57 -29.51 45.07 -37.42
CA GLU A 57 -29.42 46.52 -37.49
C GLU A 57 -28.34 47.05 -36.54
N LYS A 58 -27.79 48.24 -36.79
CA LYS A 58 -26.87 48.90 -35.85
C LYS A 58 -27.57 49.31 -34.58
N HIS A 59 -26.90 49.11 -33.44
CA HIS A 59 -27.42 49.54 -32.18
C HIS A 59 -27.47 51.09 -32.09
N PRO A 60 -28.60 51.72 -31.65
CA PRO A 60 -28.77 53.16 -31.64
C PRO A 60 -27.78 53.88 -30.72
N ASN A 61 -27.30 53.24 -29.65
CA ASN A 61 -26.47 53.85 -28.62
C ASN A 61 -25.09 53.21 -28.47
N ALA A 62 -24.62 52.36 -29.47
CA ALA A 62 -23.30 51.73 -29.41
C ALA A 62 -22.81 51.34 -30.80
N ASP A 63 -21.66 51.87 -31.23
CA ASP A 63 -21.11 51.66 -32.57
C ASP A 63 -20.63 50.21 -32.83
N LYS A 64 -20.32 49.44 -31.80
CA LYS A 64 -19.80 48.09 -31.93
C LYS A 64 -20.88 47.02 -31.71
N LEU A 65 -22.10 47.38 -31.37
CA LEU A 65 -23.19 46.46 -31.15
C LEU A 65 -24.20 46.45 -32.28
N LYS A 66 -24.85 45.32 -32.49
CA LYS A 66 -25.96 45.16 -33.43
C LYS A 66 -27.17 44.59 -32.68
N ILE A 67 -28.34 45.00 -33.07
CA ILE A 67 -29.64 44.46 -32.66
C ILE A 67 -30.07 43.45 -33.70
N THR A 68 -30.30 42.23 -33.30
CA THR A 68 -30.73 41.16 -34.21
C THR A 68 -32.14 40.67 -33.78
N LYS A 69 -32.95 40.27 -34.76
CA LYS A 69 -34.12 39.44 -34.55
C LYS A 69 -33.85 38.07 -35.07
N VAL A 70 -33.90 37.09 -34.16
CA VAL A 70 -33.50 35.72 -34.46
C VAL A 70 -34.68 34.79 -34.27
N ASP A 71 -35.05 34.09 -35.34
CA ASP A 71 -36.02 33.02 -35.27
C ASP A 71 -35.35 31.76 -34.67
N VAL A 72 -35.87 31.28 -33.58
CA VAL A 72 -35.37 30.08 -32.89
C VAL A 72 -36.39 28.93 -32.88
N GLY A 73 -37.38 29.01 -33.80
CA GLY A 73 -38.46 28.02 -33.91
C GLY A 73 -39.54 28.18 -32.87
N GLN A 74 -39.64 29.36 -32.22
CA GLN A 74 -40.74 29.73 -31.28
C GLN A 74 -41.78 30.64 -31.98
N GLU A 75 -42.91 30.91 -31.30
CA GLU A 75 -44.00 31.71 -31.85
C GLU A 75 -43.58 33.13 -32.32
N ALA A 76 -42.55 33.70 -31.65
CA ALA A 76 -42.03 35.03 -32.00
C ALA A 76 -40.49 35.03 -32.04
N PRO A 77 -39.88 35.78 -32.98
CA PRO A 77 -38.43 35.93 -33.03
C PRO A 77 -37.90 36.64 -31.77
N LEU A 78 -36.73 36.20 -31.29
CA LEU A 78 -36.04 36.78 -30.15
C LEU A 78 -35.23 38.00 -30.55
N GLN A 79 -35.37 39.12 -29.83
CA GLN A 79 -34.41 40.21 -29.96
C GLN A 79 -33.14 39.88 -29.16
N ILE A 80 -32.00 39.93 -29.82
CA ILE A 80 -30.70 39.66 -29.20
C ILE A 80 -29.73 40.77 -29.61
N VAL A 81 -29.05 41.33 -28.60
CA VAL A 81 -27.98 42.30 -28.81
C VAL A 81 -26.67 41.56 -28.92
N CYS A 82 -26.00 41.68 -30.06
CA CYS A 82 -24.77 40.95 -30.37
C CYS A 82 -23.61 41.92 -30.62
N GLY A 83 -22.45 41.62 -30.03
CA GLY A 83 -21.22 42.42 -30.20
C GLY A 83 -20.27 41.88 -31.26
N ALA A 84 -20.54 40.72 -31.82
CA ALA A 84 -19.66 40.10 -32.79
C ALA A 84 -19.67 40.84 -34.15
N PRO A 85 -18.49 41.04 -34.75
CA PRO A 85 -18.37 41.77 -35.99
C PRO A 85 -18.99 41.03 -37.19
N ASN A 86 -19.01 39.71 -37.15
CA ASN A 86 -19.39 38.82 -38.24
C ASN A 86 -20.90 38.51 -38.29
N VAL A 87 -21.71 38.97 -37.35
CA VAL A 87 -23.14 38.71 -37.37
C VAL A 87 -23.82 39.47 -38.49
N ALA A 88 -24.64 38.77 -39.32
CA ALA A 88 -25.36 39.32 -40.47
C ALA A 88 -26.73 38.64 -40.67
N LYS A 89 -27.66 39.34 -41.34
CA LYS A 89 -28.93 38.80 -41.78
C LYS A 89 -28.78 37.56 -42.66
N GLY A 90 -29.63 36.56 -42.42
CA GLY A 90 -29.70 35.32 -43.18
C GLY A 90 -28.78 34.21 -42.69
N GLN A 91 -27.93 34.48 -41.69
CA GLN A 91 -27.07 33.46 -41.09
C GLN A 91 -27.85 32.55 -40.15
N LYS A 92 -27.52 31.25 -40.15
CA LYS A 92 -27.88 30.31 -39.12
C LYS A 92 -26.82 30.29 -38.02
N VAL A 93 -27.20 30.41 -36.78
CA VAL A 93 -26.28 30.62 -35.65
C VAL A 93 -26.74 29.83 -34.41
N PRO A 94 -25.87 29.39 -33.53
CA PRO A 94 -26.24 28.80 -32.27
C PRO A 94 -26.69 29.90 -31.31
N VAL A 95 -27.89 29.72 -30.72
CA VAL A 95 -28.55 30.66 -29.81
C VAL A 95 -28.80 30.02 -28.47
N ALA A 96 -28.15 30.53 -27.43
CA ALA A 96 -28.51 30.22 -26.06
C ALA A 96 -29.70 31.01 -25.61
N THR A 97 -30.81 30.33 -25.32
CA THR A 97 -32.07 30.93 -24.87
C THR A 97 -32.02 31.27 -23.37
N ILE A 98 -32.96 32.07 -22.87
CA ILE A 98 -33.02 32.41 -21.43
C ILE A 98 -33.14 31.14 -20.60
N GLY A 99 -32.35 31.05 -19.49
CA GLY A 99 -32.26 29.90 -18.62
C GLY A 99 -31.20 28.87 -19.05
N THR A 100 -30.57 29.05 -20.22
CA THR A 100 -29.43 28.22 -20.64
C THR A 100 -28.23 28.48 -19.72
N VAL A 101 -27.60 27.42 -19.24
CA VAL A 101 -26.32 27.48 -18.49
C VAL A 101 -25.19 27.11 -19.43
N LEU A 102 -24.28 28.04 -19.65
CA LEU A 102 -23.01 27.83 -20.35
C LEU A 102 -21.86 27.86 -19.36
N TYR A 103 -20.67 27.50 -19.82
CA TYR A 103 -19.48 27.39 -18.97
C TYR A 103 -18.34 28.19 -19.60
N ASP A 104 -17.64 28.96 -18.78
CA ASP A 104 -16.46 29.70 -19.25
C ASP A 104 -15.21 28.78 -19.37
N HIS A 105 -14.08 29.33 -19.80
CA HIS A 105 -12.82 28.59 -19.98
C HIS A 105 -12.29 27.98 -18.67
N GLU A 106 -12.67 28.53 -17.50
CA GLU A 106 -12.34 27.95 -16.20
C GLU A 106 -13.35 26.89 -15.74
N GLY A 107 -14.39 26.65 -16.56
CA GLY A 107 -15.47 25.70 -16.27
C GLY A 107 -16.48 26.22 -15.25
N LYS A 108 -16.55 27.53 -14.99
CA LYS A 108 -17.56 28.14 -14.12
C LYS A 108 -18.88 28.31 -14.87
N PRO A 109 -20.02 27.92 -14.27
CA PRO A 109 -21.30 28.09 -14.92
C PRO A 109 -21.74 29.57 -14.94
N PHE A 110 -22.33 30.02 -16.04
CA PHE A 110 -23.02 31.26 -16.15
C PHE A 110 -24.37 31.06 -16.85
N GLU A 111 -25.42 31.59 -16.27
CA GLU A 111 -26.80 31.47 -16.78
C GLU A 111 -27.17 32.64 -17.68
N ILE A 112 -27.73 32.34 -18.87
CA ILE A 112 -28.23 33.34 -19.78
C ILE A 112 -29.55 33.89 -19.25
N LYS A 113 -29.55 35.18 -18.93
CA LYS A 113 -30.71 35.90 -18.38
C LYS A 113 -31.18 36.99 -19.32
N LYS A 114 -32.45 37.38 -19.20
CA LYS A 114 -32.95 38.58 -19.86
C LYS A 114 -32.08 39.76 -19.42
N GLY A 115 -31.44 40.42 -20.37
CA GLY A 115 -30.55 41.54 -20.12
C GLY A 115 -31.02 42.81 -20.79
N LYS A 116 -30.56 43.98 -20.31
CA LYS A 116 -30.71 45.26 -20.96
C LYS A 116 -29.31 45.82 -21.29
N ILE A 117 -28.96 45.85 -22.57
CA ILE A 117 -27.61 46.21 -23.02
C ILE A 117 -27.71 47.59 -23.72
N ARG A 118 -27.10 48.61 -23.12
CA ARG A 118 -27.10 49.99 -23.60
C ARG A 118 -28.47 50.57 -23.93
N GLY A 119 -29.53 50.11 -23.23
CA GLY A 119 -30.90 50.56 -23.40
C GLY A 119 -31.84 49.60 -24.14
N GLU A 120 -31.29 48.64 -24.88
CA GLU A 120 -32.04 47.63 -25.64
C GLU A 120 -32.13 46.30 -24.89
N GLU A 121 -33.26 45.63 -24.98
CA GLU A 121 -33.49 44.35 -24.34
C GLU A 121 -32.86 43.19 -25.16
N SER A 122 -32.23 42.22 -24.50
CA SER A 122 -31.70 41.01 -25.11
C SER A 122 -32.31 39.77 -24.42
N TYR A 123 -32.88 38.87 -25.21
CA TYR A 123 -33.60 37.69 -24.77
C TYR A 123 -32.82 36.38 -25.05
N GLY A 124 -31.52 36.45 -25.10
CA GLY A 124 -30.66 35.32 -25.36
C GLY A 124 -29.25 35.81 -25.77
N MET A 125 -28.40 34.86 -26.16
CA MET A 125 -27.06 35.12 -26.64
C MET A 125 -26.79 34.30 -27.89
N ILE A 126 -26.29 34.96 -28.97
CA ILE A 126 -25.71 34.26 -30.10
C ILE A 126 -24.30 33.93 -29.75
N CYS A 127 -23.91 32.66 -29.82
CA CYS A 127 -22.69 32.15 -29.21
C CYS A 127 -21.55 32.03 -30.20
N ALA A 128 -20.36 32.26 -29.67
CA ALA A 128 -19.07 31.92 -30.34
C ALA A 128 -18.74 30.44 -30.07
N GLU A 129 -17.70 29.96 -30.74
CA GLU A 129 -17.24 28.58 -30.59
C GLU A 129 -16.72 28.23 -29.17
N ASP A 130 -15.95 29.15 -28.61
CA ASP A 130 -15.37 29.04 -27.27
C ASP A 130 -16.45 29.12 -26.17
N GLU A 131 -17.50 29.97 -26.36
CA GLU A 131 -18.63 30.10 -25.43
C GLU A 131 -19.48 28.83 -25.35
N LEU A 132 -19.45 28.01 -26.41
CA LEU A 132 -20.10 26.70 -26.47
C LEU A 132 -19.20 25.55 -25.98
N GLY A 133 -17.90 25.81 -25.71
CA GLY A 133 -16.92 24.77 -25.39
C GLY A 133 -16.62 23.83 -26.56
N LEU A 134 -16.78 24.31 -27.81
CA LEU A 134 -16.56 23.54 -29.05
C LEU A 134 -15.20 23.81 -29.69
N GLY A 135 -14.51 24.85 -29.27
CA GLY A 135 -13.19 25.24 -29.76
C GLY A 135 -12.63 26.43 -28.99
N GLU A 136 -11.56 27.03 -29.51
CA GLU A 136 -10.84 28.14 -28.85
C GLU A 136 -11.10 29.50 -29.49
N SER A 137 -11.84 29.55 -30.62
CA SER A 137 -12.03 30.79 -31.39
C SER A 137 -13.06 31.73 -30.77
N HIS A 138 -12.61 32.94 -30.45
CA HIS A 138 -13.45 34.07 -29.97
C HIS A 138 -13.53 35.24 -31.00
N GLU A 139 -13.13 35.01 -32.26
CA GLU A 139 -13.09 36.07 -33.27
C GLU A 139 -14.48 36.53 -33.75
N GLY A 140 -15.52 35.83 -33.39
CA GLY A 140 -16.91 36.16 -33.73
C GLY A 140 -17.89 35.02 -33.38
N ILE A 141 -19.16 35.23 -33.73
CA ILE A 141 -20.14 34.15 -33.56
C ILE A 141 -19.90 32.99 -34.49
N MET A 142 -20.29 31.78 -34.05
CA MET A 142 -20.29 30.60 -34.91
C MET A 142 -21.41 30.73 -35.96
N VAL A 143 -21.08 30.46 -37.26
CA VAL A 143 -22.07 30.42 -38.36
C VAL A 143 -22.26 28.94 -38.74
N LEU A 144 -23.51 28.48 -38.68
CA LEU A 144 -23.88 27.12 -39.01
C LEU A 144 -24.20 26.93 -40.49
N ASP A 145 -24.09 25.70 -40.98
CA ASP A 145 -24.49 25.28 -42.30
C ASP A 145 -25.99 25.45 -42.52
N ASP A 146 -26.42 25.87 -43.68
CA ASP A 146 -27.83 26.09 -44.07
C ASP A 146 -28.72 24.83 -44.01
N LYS A 147 -28.09 23.65 -43.97
CA LYS A 147 -28.79 22.35 -43.88
C LYS A 147 -29.57 22.16 -42.59
N TYR A 148 -29.16 22.81 -41.50
CA TYR A 148 -29.80 22.61 -40.20
C TYR A 148 -31.14 23.37 -40.09
N ALA A 149 -32.18 22.72 -39.60
CA ALA A 149 -33.47 23.35 -39.39
C ALA A 149 -33.43 24.34 -38.22
N VAL A 150 -34.19 25.44 -38.31
CA VAL A 150 -34.37 26.41 -37.21
C VAL A 150 -35.06 25.71 -36.02
N GLY A 151 -34.58 25.97 -34.83
CA GLY A 151 -35.09 25.34 -33.60
C GLY A 151 -34.45 23.96 -33.26
N THR A 152 -33.62 23.40 -34.16
CA THR A 152 -32.93 22.15 -33.86
C THR A 152 -32.01 22.36 -32.66
N PRO A 153 -32.02 21.48 -31.64
CA PRO A 153 -31.07 21.52 -30.53
C PRO A 153 -29.61 21.44 -31.03
N CYS A 154 -28.76 22.37 -30.58
CA CYS A 154 -27.34 22.36 -30.99
C CYS A 154 -26.62 21.12 -30.47
N ALA A 155 -27.08 20.46 -29.45
CA ALA A 155 -26.59 19.16 -29.01
C ALA A 155 -26.67 18.10 -30.14
N GLU A 156 -27.71 18.10 -30.95
CA GLU A 156 -27.86 17.19 -32.10
C GLU A 156 -26.95 17.61 -33.26
N VAL A 157 -26.84 18.93 -33.52
CA VAL A 157 -25.98 19.49 -34.56
C VAL A 157 -24.52 19.12 -34.36
N PHE A 158 -24.05 19.22 -33.10
CA PHE A 158 -22.65 18.95 -32.73
C PHE A 158 -22.45 17.54 -32.18
N GLN A 159 -23.45 16.66 -32.27
CA GLN A 159 -23.37 15.27 -31.79
C GLN A 159 -22.80 15.19 -30.36
N VAL A 160 -23.35 16.03 -29.47
CA VAL A 160 -22.94 16.02 -28.06
C VAL A 160 -23.30 14.68 -27.46
N GLU A 161 -22.29 13.96 -26.99
CA GLU A 161 -22.45 12.67 -26.34
C GLU A 161 -22.47 12.82 -24.82
N THR A 162 -23.36 12.06 -24.18
CA THR A 162 -23.36 11.83 -22.75
C THR A 162 -22.98 10.38 -22.46
N ASP A 163 -22.25 10.16 -21.40
CA ASP A 163 -21.77 8.84 -21.01
C ASP A 163 -21.74 8.73 -19.47
N GLU A 164 -21.61 7.53 -18.98
CA GLU A 164 -21.33 7.21 -17.58
C GLU A 164 -20.02 6.46 -17.52
N VAL A 165 -19.12 6.89 -16.66
CA VAL A 165 -17.76 6.37 -16.58
C VAL A 165 -17.57 5.70 -15.24
N PHE A 166 -17.30 4.41 -15.27
CA PHE A 166 -16.92 3.64 -14.08
C PHE A 166 -15.47 3.92 -13.73
N GLU A 167 -15.19 4.23 -12.48
CA GLU A 167 -13.85 4.14 -11.91
C GLU A 167 -13.71 2.77 -11.24
N ILE A 168 -12.83 1.93 -11.80
CA ILE A 168 -12.63 0.55 -11.35
C ILE A 168 -11.27 0.41 -10.69
N GLY A 169 -11.25 0.01 -9.43
CA GLY A 169 -10.06 -0.46 -8.69
C GLY A 169 -9.69 -1.88 -9.12
N LEU A 170 -8.56 -2.03 -9.80
CA LEU A 170 -8.07 -3.35 -10.23
C LEU A 170 -6.92 -3.81 -9.36
N THR A 171 -7.02 -5.03 -8.86
CA THR A 171 -5.89 -5.72 -8.23
C THR A 171 -4.81 -6.06 -9.27
N PRO A 172 -3.52 -6.09 -8.90
CA PRO A 172 -2.43 -6.29 -9.87
C PRO A 172 -2.48 -7.60 -10.65
N ASN A 173 -3.17 -8.62 -10.15
CA ASN A 173 -3.34 -9.92 -10.83
C ASN A 173 -4.40 -9.89 -11.95
N ARG A 174 -5.29 -8.89 -11.97
CA ARG A 174 -6.39 -8.79 -12.93
C ARG A 174 -5.99 -8.07 -14.22
N ALA A 175 -4.83 -8.44 -14.78
CA ALA A 175 -4.34 -7.91 -16.05
C ALA A 175 -5.32 -8.15 -17.22
N ASP A 176 -6.09 -9.23 -17.18
CA ASP A 176 -7.15 -9.59 -18.13
C ASP A 176 -8.26 -8.53 -18.23
N ALA A 177 -8.52 -7.79 -17.16
CA ALA A 177 -9.57 -6.78 -17.05
C ALA A 177 -9.08 -5.34 -17.30
N MET A 178 -7.82 -5.13 -17.72
CA MET A 178 -7.25 -3.80 -17.97
C MET A 178 -7.68 -3.18 -19.30
N SER A 179 -8.90 -3.46 -19.75
CA SER A 179 -9.49 -2.93 -20.98
C SER A 179 -11.01 -3.03 -20.96
N HIS A 180 -11.69 -2.28 -21.84
CA HIS A 180 -13.14 -2.39 -21.99
C HIS A 180 -13.58 -3.79 -22.42
N TYR A 181 -12.83 -4.42 -23.31
CA TYR A 181 -13.11 -5.81 -23.75
C TYR A 181 -12.93 -6.82 -22.63
N GLY A 182 -11.89 -6.65 -21.80
CA GLY A 182 -11.65 -7.51 -20.63
C GLY A 182 -12.76 -7.39 -19.59
N VAL A 183 -13.20 -6.15 -19.29
CA VAL A 183 -14.35 -5.91 -18.40
C VAL A 183 -15.65 -6.48 -18.99
N ALA A 184 -15.88 -6.32 -20.31
CA ALA A 184 -17.05 -6.89 -20.98
C ALA A 184 -17.07 -8.42 -20.89
N ARG A 185 -15.93 -9.08 -21.03
CA ARG A 185 -15.77 -10.53 -20.90
C ARG A 185 -16.14 -11.04 -19.51
N ASP A 186 -15.67 -10.37 -18.48
CA ASP A 186 -15.97 -10.69 -17.09
C ASP A 186 -17.45 -10.45 -16.76
N LEU A 187 -17.98 -9.29 -17.17
CA LEU A 187 -19.37 -8.95 -16.99
C LEU A 187 -20.30 -9.97 -17.66
N ARG A 188 -19.96 -10.40 -18.89
CA ARG A 188 -20.68 -11.47 -19.60
C ARG A 188 -20.71 -12.76 -18.79
N ALA A 189 -19.57 -13.16 -18.22
CA ALA A 189 -19.49 -14.39 -17.42
C ALA A 189 -20.43 -14.33 -16.20
N GLY A 190 -20.46 -13.20 -15.50
CA GLY A 190 -21.38 -12.98 -14.39
C GLY A 190 -22.85 -12.95 -14.80
N LEU A 191 -23.18 -12.31 -15.91
CA LEU A 191 -24.53 -12.22 -16.44
C LEU A 191 -25.08 -13.58 -16.87
N ILE A 192 -24.26 -14.45 -17.49
CA ILE A 192 -24.63 -15.84 -17.83
C ILE A 192 -25.07 -16.61 -16.58
N GLN A 193 -24.37 -16.43 -15.45
CA GLN A 193 -24.76 -17.08 -14.19
C GLN A 193 -26.08 -16.52 -13.59
N LYS A 194 -26.42 -15.27 -13.93
CA LYS A 194 -27.71 -14.65 -13.59
C LYS A 194 -28.82 -15.01 -14.60
N GLY A 195 -28.55 -15.90 -15.58
CA GLY A 195 -29.51 -16.36 -16.59
C GLY A 195 -29.66 -15.43 -17.80
N VAL A 196 -28.81 -14.42 -17.94
CA VAL A 196 -28.80 -13.50 -19.07
C VAL A 196 -27.71 -13.95 -20.06
N SER A 197 -28.12 -14.47 -21.20
CA SER A 197 -27.19 -14.91 -22.27
C SER A 197 -26.90 -13.74 -23.21
N LEU A 198 -25.64 -13.29 -23.23
CA LEU A 198 -25.18 -12.23 -24.11
C LEU A 198 -23.97 -12.70 -24.92
N GLU A 199 -23.90 -12.26 -26.17
CA GLU A 199 -22.75 -12.50 -27.02
C GLU A 199 -21.71 -11.40 -26.84
N LEU A 200 -20.44 -11.78 -26.70
CA LEU A 200 -19.31 -10.87 -26.68
C LEU A 200 -18.95 -10.49 -28.12
N ILE A 201 -19.06 -9.21 -28.42
CA ILE A 201 -18.79 -8.68 -29.76
C ILE A 201 -17.30 -8.40 -29.90
N THR A 202 -16.61 -9.24 -30.66
CA THR A 202 -15.19 -9.06 -30.95
C THR A 202 -15.03 -8.17 -32.18
N PRO A 203 -14.24 -7.07 -32.11
CA PRO A 203 -14.00 -6.22 -33.27
C PRO A 203 -13.46 -6.98 -34.47
N SER A 204 -14.02 -6.72 -35.66
CA SER A 204 -13.65 -7.48 -36.86
C SER A 204 -12.35 -6.94 -37.50
N VAL A 205 -11.47 -7.86 -37.84
CA VAL A 205 -10.25 -7.59 -38.64
C VAL A 205 -10.35 -8.10 -40.08
N THR A 206 -11.54 -8.51 -40.53
CA THR A 206 -11.74 -9.10 -41.87
C THR A 206 -11.46 -8.14 -43.02
N LYS A 207 -11.46 -6.84 -42.75
CA LYS A 207 -11.09 -5.80 -43.73
C LYS A 207 -9.57 -5.62 -43.90
N PHE A 208 -8.78 -6.27 -43.05
CA PHE A 208 -7.33 -6.17 -43.15
C PHE A 208 -6.86 -6.88 -44.42
N HIS A 209 -6.25 -6.13 -45.32
CA HIS A 209 -5.60 -6.67 -46.53
C HIS A 209 -4.35 -5.85 -46.84
N VAL A 210 -3.41 -6.47 -47.50
CA VAL A 210 -2.15 -5.80 -47.93
C VAL A 210 -2.34 -5.26 -49.33
N ASP A 211 -2.42 -3.95 -49.48
CA ASP A 211 -2.64 -3.29 -50.76
C ASP A 211 -1.41 -3.31 -51.67
N ASN A 212 -0.26 -3.14 -51.04
CA ASN A 212 1.03 -3.13 -51.71
C ASN A 212 2.16 -3.51 -50.73
N ARG A 213 3.42 -3.51 -51.22
CA ARG A 213 4.62 -3.79 -50.42
C ARG A 213 5.69 -2.73 -50.60
N SER A 214 5.26 -1.46 -50.61
CA SER A 214 6.14 -0.33 -50.93
C SER A 214 7.00 0.12 -49.76
N VAL A 215 6.55 -0.12 -48.51
CA VAL A 215 7.29 0.23 -47.31
C VAL A 215 7.80 -1.05 -46.66
N LYS A 216 9.12 -1.19 -46.59
CA LYS A 216 9.76 -2.32 -45.96
C LYS A 216 10.53 -1.85 -44.72
N VAL A 217 10.24 -2.43 -43.59
CA VAL A 217 11.00 -2.26 -42.33
C VAL A 217 11.32 -3.66 -41.83
N ASP A 218 12.60 -3.97 -41.68
CA ASP A 218 13.03 -5.26 -41.13
C ASP A 218 13.09 -5.20 -39.62
N ILE A 219 12.84 -6.33 -38.94
CA ILE A 219 12.87 -6.44 -37.49
C ILE A 219 13.93 -7.43 -37.05
N GLU A 220 14.79 -7.04 -36.12
CA GLU A 220 15.76 -7.92 -35.47
C GLU A 220 15.54 -7.89 -33.96
N VAL A 221 15.32 -9.04 -33.35
CA VAL A 221 15.21 -9.21 -31.90
C VAL A 221 16.43 -9.97 -31.39
N THR A 222 17.28 -9.28 -30.62
CA THR A 222 18.52 -9.88 -30.10
C THR A 222 18.29 -10.76 -28.88
N ASN A 223 17.29 -10.43 -28.03
CA ASN A 223 16.99 -11.18 -26.82
C ASN A 223 15.54 -11.73 -26.84
N LYS A 224 15.43 -12.99 -27.23
CA LYS A 224 14.14 -13.71 -27.32
C LYS A 224 13.45 -13.94 -25.99
N LYS A 225 14.15 -13.84 -24.86
CA LYS A 225 13.54 -13.97 -23.51
C LYS A 225 12.85 -12.68 -23.11
N LEU A 226 13.46 -11.54 -23.37
CA LEU A 226 12.90 -10.24 -23.06
C LEU A 226 11.81 -9.82 -24.05
N VAL A 227 11.84 -10.36 -25.27
CA VAL A 227 10.86 -10.08 -26.34
C VAL A 227 10.34 -11.41 -26.91
N PRO A 228 9.44 -12.08 -26.24
CA PRO A 228 8.85 -13.35 -26.71
C PRO A 228 8.06 -13.23 -28.02
N ARG A 229 7.41 -12.07 -28.27
CA ARG A 229 6.71 -11.78 -29.51
C ARG A 229 6.84 -10.31 -29.90
N TYR A 230 7.06 -10.08 -31.19
CA TYR A 230 7.11 -8.73 -31.77
C TYR A 230 6.41 -8.75 -33.12
N THR A 231 5.38 -7.91 -33.26
CA THR A 231 4.65 -7.80 -34.54
C THR A 231 4.69 -6.38 -35.06
N GLY A 232 4.69 -6.21 -36.37
CA GLY A 232 4.70 -4.91 -37.02
C GLY A 232 4.11 -4.92 -38.43
N VAL A 233 3.57 -3.76 -38.83
CA VAL A 233 3.04 -3.55 -40.18
C VAL A 233 3.27 -2.09 -40.60
N ALA A 234 3.53 -1.84 -41.86
CA ALA A 234 3.66 -0.52 -42.41
C ALA A 234 2.36 -0.05 -43.07
N ILE A 235 2.03 1.23 -42.91
CA ILE A 235 0.91 1.91 -43.54
C ILE A 235 1.46 3.16 -44.24
N SER A 236 1.21 3.33 -45.51
CA SER A 236 1.69 4.46 -46.30
C SER A 236 0.57 5.44 -46.66
N ASN A 237 0.98 6.68 -47.04
CA ASN A 237 0.09 7.76 -47.47
C ASN A 237 -0.95 8.16 -46.41
N VAL A 238 -0.63 8.02 -45.14
CA VAL A 238 -1.50 8.50 -44.06
C VAL A 238 -1.57 10.04 -44.05
N ARG A 239 -2.71 10.56 -43.64
CA ARG A 239 -2.92 11.99 -43.40
C ARG A 239 -3.12 12.20 -41.91
N VAL A 240 -2.04 12.57 -41.22
CA VAL A 240 -2.10 12.84 -39.78
C VAL A 240 -2.82 14.16 -39.56
N GLY A 241 -3.87 14.13 -38.76
CA GLY A 241 -4.73 15.26 -38.45
C GLY A 241 -5.57 14.99 -37.19
N GLU A 242 -6.58 15.78 -36.96
CA GLU A 242 -7.49 15.58 -35.85
C GLU A 242 -8.26 14.26 -35.99
N SER A 243 -8.52 13.63 -34.86
CA SER A 243 -9.35 12.44 -34.78
C SER A 243 -10.84 12.79 -35.01
N PRO A 244 -11.63 11.85 -35.55
CA PRO A 244 -13.06 12.01 -35.61
C PRO A 244 -13.67 12.21 -34.21
N ALA A 245 -14.75 12.99 -34.11
CA ALA A 245 -15.38 13.35 -32.84
C ALA A 245 -15.70 12.13 -31.95
N TRP A 246 -16.24 11.05 -32.54
CA TRP A 246 -16.54 9.83 -31.79
C TRP A 246 -15.32 9.24 -31.09
N LEU A 247 -14.14 9.27 -31.74
CA LEU A 247 -12.91 8.76 -31.17
C LEU A 247 -12.40 9.67 -30.05
N GLN A 248 -12.42 10.99 -30.31
CA GLN A 248 -12.08 11.98 -29.29
C GLN A 248 -12.95 11.83 -28.04
N ASN A 249 -14.28 11.70 -28.22
CA ASN A 249 -15.23 11.57 -27.11
C ASN A 249 -14.96 10.31 -26.29
N ARG A 250 -14.67 9.18 -26.92
CA ARG A 250 -14.31 7.92 -26.22
C ARG A 250 -13.06 8.08 -25.36
N LEU A 251 -12.04 8.71 -25.91
CA LEU A 251 -10.78 8.94 -25.18
C LEU A 251 -10.96 9.97 -24.05
N LYS A 252 -11.64 11.09 -24.34
CA LYS A 252 -11.93 12.12 -23.33
C LYS A 252 -12.75 11.56 -22.17
N ALA A 253 -13.71 10.68 -22.43
CA ALA A 253 -14.53 10.06 -21.39
C ALA A 253 -13.68 9.31 -20.34
N ILE A 254 -12.59 8.68 -20.76
CA ILE A 254 -11.68 7.97 -19.85
C ILE A 254 -10.48 8.83 -19.39
N GLY A 255 -10.50 10.13 -19.66
CA GLY A 255 -9.48 11.09 -19.22
C GLY A 255 -8.25 11.19 -20.12
N ILE A 256 -8.29 10.63 -21.32
CA ILE A 256 -7.18 10.72 -22.30
C ILE A 256 -7.38 11.94 -23.20
N THR A 257 -6.37 12.79 -23.26
CA THR A 257 -6.35 13.94 -24.17
C THR A 257 -6.02 13.49 -25.59
N PRO A 258 -6.92 13.69 -26.59
CA PRO A 258 -6.64 13.38 -27.98
C PRO A 258 -5.42 14.12 -28.52
N LYS A 259 -4.66 13.50 -29.40
CA LYS A 259 -3.46 14.07 -29.99
C LYS A 259 -3.56 14.19 -31.54
N ASN A 260 -3.71 13.07 -32.19
CA ASN A 260 -3.95 12.97 -33.62
C ASN A 260 -4.55 11.60 -33.95
N ASN A 261 -5.13 11.46 -35.13
CA ASN A 261 -5.85 10.27 -35.55
C ASN A 261 -5.03 8.97 -35.51
N VAL A 262 -3.71 9.01 -35.68
CA VAL A 262 -2.85 7.81 -35.58
C VAL A 262 -2.59 7.42 -34.11
N VAL A 263 -2.16 8.37 -33.29
CA VAL A 263 -1.89 8.13 -31.87
C VAL A 263 -3.17 7.77 -31.12
N ASP A 264 -4.26 8.45 -31.44
CA ASP A 264 -5.56 8.20 -30.80
C ASP A 264 -6.12 6.82 -31.16
N ALA A 265 -5.86 6.34 -32.40
CA ALA A 265 -6.19 4.97 -32.78
C ALA A 265 -5.41 3.94 -31.95
N THR A 266 -4.11 4.17 -31.69
CA THR A 266 -3.32 3.28 -30.82
C THR A 266 -3.82 3.30 -29.38
N ASN A 267 -4.17 4.48 -28.84
CA ASN A 267 -4.77 4.62 -27.52
C ASN A 267 -6.15 3.94 -27.43
N TYR A 268 -6.96 4.08 -28.48
CA TYR A 268 -8.27 3.41 -28.53
C TYR A 268 -8.12 1.89 -28.46
N VAL A 269 -7.18 1.31 -29.21
CA VAL A 269 -6.94 -0.14 -29.16
C VAL A 269 -6.35 -0.57 -27.82
N LEU A 270 -5.45 0.24 -27.24
CA LEU A 270 -4.87 0.01 -25.93
C LEU A 270 -5.97 -0.10 -24.85
N HIS A 271 -6.85 0.90 -24.75
CA HIS A 271 -7.91 0.92 -23.74
C HIS A 271 -9.09 0.02 -24.10
N GLY A 272 -9.28 -0.23 -25.39
CA GLY A 272 -10.31 -1.13 -25.90
C GLY A 272 -10.00 -2.60 -25.65
N LEU A 273 -8.81 -3.04 -26.01
CA LEU A 273 -8.40 -4.46 -26.04
C LEU A 273 -7.32 -4.83 -25.01
N GLY A 274 -6.66 -3.84 -24.41
CA GLY A 274 -5.59 -4.06 -23.42
C GLY A 274 -4.20 -4.30 -24.01
N GLN A 275 -4.03 -4.15 -25.35
CA GLN A 275 -2.76 -4.32 -26.02
C GLN A 275 -2.12 -2.97 -26.31
N PRO A 276 -0.98 -2.62 -25.70
CA PRO A 276 -0.24 -1.41 -26.06
C PRO A 276 0.34 -1.52 -27.47
N LEU A 277 0.21 -0.41 -28.21
CA LEU A 277 0.81 -0.25 -29.55
C LEU A 277 1.67 1.00 -29.58
N HIS A 278 2.63 1.02 -30.52
CA HIS A 278 3.41 2.20 -30.83
C HIS A 278 3.46 2.46 -32.32
N ALA A 279 3.42 3.74 -32.70
CA ALA A 279 3.48 4.18 -34.09
C ALA A 279 4.75 4.98 -34.29
N PHE A 280 5.64 4.50 -35.15
CA PHE A 280 6.85 5.19 -35.61
C PHE A 280 6.62 5.89 -36.94
N ASP A 281 7.27 7.02 -37.14
CA ASP A 281 7.44 7.57 -38.47
C ASP A 281 8.42 6.68 -39.27
N ALA A 282 7.90 5.93 -40.23
CA ALA A 282 8.69 4.94 -40.98
C ALA A 282 9.80 5.57 -41.84
N ASP A 283 9.64 6.82 -42.23
CA ASP A 283 10.65 7.54 -43.02
C ASP A 283 11.84 8.00 -42.15
N HIS A 284 11.65 8.08 -40.84
CA HIS A 284 12.70 8.44 -39.88
C HIS A 284 13.43 7.22 -39.31
N ILE A 285 13.08 5.99 -39.71
CA ILE A 285 13.78 4.77 -39.27
C ILE A 285 15.03 4.60 -40.16
N VAL A 286 16.21 4.93 -39.61
CA VAL A 286 17.48 4.82 -40.31
C VAL A 286 17.79 3.35 -40.63
N GLY A 287 18.18 3.11 -41.89
CA GLY A 287 18.45 1.76 -42.41
C GLY A 287 17.19 0.89 -42.60
N ARG A 288 15.96 1.45 -42.42
CA ARG A 288 14.69 0.73 -42.53
C ARG A 288 14.68 -0.58 -41.75
N LYS A 289 15.28 -0.53 -40.57
CA LYS A 289 15.44 -1.68 -39.69
C LYS A 289 15.24 -1.27 -38.25
N LEU A 290 14.40 -2.03 -37.53
CA LEU A 290 14.25 -1.94 -36.06
C LEU A 290 15.01 -3.06 -35.39
N ILE A 291 15.80 -2.71 -34.39
CA ILE A 291 16.62 -3.64 -33.62
C ILE A 291 16.18 -3.55 -32.15
N VAL A 292 15.61 -4.62 -31.63
CA VAL A 292 15.21 -4.69 -30.22
C VAL A 292 16.31 -5.34 -29.41
N LYS A 293 16.99 -4.52 -28.60
CA LYS A 293 18.19 -4.92 -27.81
C LYS A 293 18.24 -4.20 -26.46
N THR A 294 19.03 -4.70 -25.53
CA THR A 294 19.36 -3.97 -24.29
C THR A 294 20.28 -2.79 -24.58
N ALA A 295 20.16 -1.73 -23.80
CA ALA A 295 20.97 -0.54 -23.93
C ALA A 295 22.43 -0.77 -23.53
N GLU A 296 23.31 0.14 -23.96
CA GLU A 296 24.63 0.31 -23.38
C GLU A 296 24.51 1.22 -22.16
N ALA A 297 25.04 0.79 -21.01
CA ALA A 297 24.99 1.57 -19.78
C ALA A 297 25.59 2.97 -19.96
N GLY A 298 24.90 3.99 -19.44
CA GLY A 298 25.35 5.37 -19.53
C GLY A 298 24.91 6.10 -20.80
N THR A 299 24.22 5.43 -21.75
CA THR A 299 23.69 6.07 -22.96
C THR A 299 22.64 7.13 -22.59
N ALA A 300 22.79 8.35 -23.12
CA ALA A 300 21.80 9.40 -22.95
C ALA A 300 20.63 9.22 -23.92
N PHE A 301 19.41 9.35 -23.41
CA PHE A 301 18.18 9.22 -24.19
C PHE A 301 17.15 10.28 -23.75
N THR A 302 16.52 10.97 -24.69
CA THR A 302 15.45 11.93 -24.40
C THR A 302 14.10 11.32 -24.72
N THR A 303 13.25 11.18 -23.72
CA THR A 303 11.90 10.61 -23.83
C THR A 303 10.89 11.65 -24.35
N LEU A 304 9.69 11.20 -24.76
CA LEU A 304 8.60 12.03 -25.30
C LEU A 304 8.15 13.17 -24.35
N ASP A 305 8.38 13.02 -23.06
CA ASP A 305 8.14 14.04 -22.04
C ASP A 305 9.24 15.13 -21.98
N GLY A 306 10.23 15.06 -22.86
CA GLY A 306 11.37 15.99 -22.93
C GLY A 306 12.44 15.76 -21.87
N VAL A 307 12.31 14.74 -21.03
CA VAL A 307 13.26 14.44 -19.96
C VAL A 307 14.46 13.67 -20.50
N LYS A 308 15.66 14.16 -20.20
CA LYS A 308 16.91 13.44 -20.48
C LYS A 308 17.17 12.38 -19.42
N ARG A 309 17.37 11.14 -19.87
CA ARG A 309 17.59 9.98 -19.02
C ARG A 309 18.92 9.32 -19.36
N THR A 310 19.51 8.67 -18.36
CA THR A 310 20.70 7.83 -18.56
C THR A 310 20.26 6.39 -18.50
N LEU A 311 20.47 5.65 -19.59
CA LEU A 311 20.05 4.25 -19.73
C LEU A 311 20.97 3.30 -18.94
N ASP A 312 20.37 2.22 -18.46
CA ASP A 312 21.06 1.10 -17.81
C ASP A 312 21.22 -0.08 -18.79
N ALA A 313 22.18 -0.96 -18.53
CA ALA A 313 22.43 -2.15 -19.36
C ALA A 313 21.25 -3.15 -19.37
N GLU A 314 20.34 -3.10 -18.40
CA GLU A 314 19.13 -3.92 -18.37
C GLU A 314 17.95 -3.28 -19.10
N ASP A 315 18.03 -2.00 -19.49
CA ASP A 315 16.93 -1.31 -20.18
C ASP A 315 16.79 -1.85 -21.61
N LEU A 316 15.59 -2.35 -21.92
CA LEU A 316 15.27 -2.85 -23.26
C LEU A 316 14.88 -1.68 -24.16
N MET A 317 15.55 -1.57 -25.30
CA MET A 317 15.36 -0.48 -26.26
C MET A 317 14.93 -0.99 -27.61
N ILE A 318 14.11 -0.21 -28.28
CA ILE A 318 13.86 -0.32 -29.72
C ILE A 318 14.74 0.73 -30.39
N CYS A 319 15.64 0.29 -31.26
CA CYS A 319 16.62 1.11 -31.95
C CYS A 319 16.43 1.01 -33.45
N ASP A 320 16.86 2.01 -34.17
CA ASP A 320 17.14 1.85 -35.61
C ASP A 320 18.59 1.40 -35.82
N ALA A 321 19.14 1.59 -37.04
CA ALA A 321 20.50 1.20 -37.34
C ALA A 321 21.56 2.08 -36.61
N GLU A 322 21.20 3.26 -36.15
CA GLU A 322 22.13 4.25 -35.60
C GLU A 322 21.84 4.64 -34.15
N LYS A 323 20.57 4.75 -33.75
CA LYS A 323 20.18 5.34 -32.47
C LYS A 323 19.00 4.61 -31.76
N PRO A 324 18.86 4.76 -30.45
CA PRO A 324 17.66 4.32 -29.73
C PRO A 324 16.45 5.22 -30.09
N LEU A 325 15.28 4.58 -30.28
CA LEU A 325 14.03 5.26 -30.67
C LEU A 325 12.99 5.21 -29.55
N CYS A 326 12.97 4.15 -28.73
CA CYS A 326 11.95 3.93 -27.71
C CYS A 326 12.48 3.06 -26.57
N ILE A 327 12.10 3.36 -25.33
CA ILE A 327 12.25 2.42 -24.21
C ILE A 327 11.11 1.41 -24.32
N ALA A 328 11.44 0.18 -24.68
CA ALA A 328 10.48 -0.87 -25.04
C ALA A 328 9.43 -1.09 -23.95
N GLY A 329 8.16 -0.94 -24.31
CA GLY A 329 7.03 -1.10 -23.41
C GLY A 329 6.87 -0.04 -22.32
N VAL A 330 7.69 1.01 -22.31
CA VAL A 330 7.65 2.07 -21.28
C VAL A 330 7.30 3.43 -21.90
N LEU A 331 8.18 4.00 -22.72
CA LEU A 331 7.96 5.35 -23.28
C LEU A 331 8.77 5.58 -24.57
N GLY A 332 8.15 6.18 -25.58
CA GLY A 332 8.80 6.56 -26.84
C GLY A 332 9.85 7.67 -26.66
N GLY A 333 10.73 7.79 -27.63
CA GLY A 333 11.69 8.89 -27.74
C GLY A 333 11.09 10.11 -28.43
N GLN A 334 11.67 11.27 -28.15
CA GLN A 334 11.18 12.55 -28.65
C GLN A 334 11.14 12.64 -30.19
N ASP A 335 12.13 12.06 -30.89
CA ASP A 335 12.32 12.22 -32.32
C ASP A 335 11.78 11.06 -33.18
N SER A 336 11.11 10.08 -32.57
CA SER A 336 10.66 8.86 -33.29
C SER A 336 9.14 8.78 -33.49
N GLY A 337 8.39 9.71 -32.90
CA GLY A 337 6.94 9.72 -32.94
C GLY A 337 6.34 10.27 -34.23
N VAL A 338 5.04 10.04 -34.42
CA VAL A 338 4.23 10.53 -35.52
C VAL A 338 3.98 12.03 -35.39
N THR A 339 4.23 12.78 -36.45
CA THR A 339 4.00 14.23 -36.57
C THR A 339 2.99 14.53 -37.66
N HIS A 340 2.54 15.77 -37.78
CA HIS A 340 1.65 16.20 -38.89
C HIS A 340 2.27 16.02 -40.29
N SER A 341 3.59 15.96 -40.38
CA SER A 341 4.32 15.73 -41.67
C SER A 341 4.45 14.26 -42.02
N THR A 342 4.23 13.35 -41.08
CA THR A 342 4.35 11.90 -41.29
C THR A 342 3.40 11.41 -42.37
N ARG A 343 3.92 10.61 -43.31
CA ARG A 343 3.18 10.00 -44.44
C ARG A 343 3.21 8.49 -44.37
N ASN A 344 4.26 7.92 -43.81
CA ASN A 344 4.44 6.49 -43.70
C ASN A 344 4.60 6.13 -42.20
N VAL A 345 3.76 5.23 -41.72
CA VAL A 345 3.75 4.81 -40.33
C VAL A 345 4.18 3.35 -40.25
N PHE A 346 5.08 3.04 -39.36
CA PHE A 346 5.32 1.68 -38.93
C PHE A 346 4.64 1.44 -37.56
N LEU A 347 3.64 0.58 -37.55
CA LEU A 347 2.86 0.25 -36.36
C LEU A 347 3.43 -1.00 -35.70
N GLU A 348 3.68 -0.92 -34.41
CA GLU A 348 4.21 -1.98 -33.56
C GLU A 348 3.13 -2.49 -32.60
N SER A 349 3.10 -3.80 -32.37
CA SER A 349 2.40 -4.46 -31.30
C SER A 349 3.26 -5.61 -30.80
N ALA A 350 3.71 -5.56 -29.55
CA ALA A 350 4.68 -6.51 -29.04
C ALA A 350 4.29 -7.06 -27.66
N TYR A 351 4.99 -8.11 -27.26
CA TYR A 351 4.99 -8.61 -25.88
C TYR A 351 6.41 -8.51 -25.33
N PHE A 352 6.57 -7.71 -24.28
CA PHE A 352 7.82 -7.57 -23.54
C PHE A 352 7.75 -8.29 -22.21
N ASP A 353 8.90 -8.75 -21.71
CA ASP A 353 8.99 -9.39 -20.41
C ASP A 353 8.51 -8.47 -19.29
N PRO A 354 7.48 -8.85 -18.51
CA PRO A 354 6.88 -8.00 -17.48
C PRO A 354 7.89 -7.51 -16.43
N VAL A 355 8.84 -8.37 -16.05
CA VAL A 355 9.85 -8.05 -15.02
C VAL A 355 10.83 -7.01 -15.56
N SER A 356 11.26 -7.14 -16.82
CA SER A 356 12.12 -6.16 -17.49
C SER A 356 11.45 -4.79 -17.56
N VAL A 357 10.20 -4.73 -18.03
CA VAL A 357 9.45 -3.46 -18.13
C VAL A 357 9.29 -2.82 -16.75
N ARG A 358 8.92 -3.60 -15.72
CA ARG A 358 8.76 -3.10 -14.35
C ARG A 358 10.06 -2.54 -13.77
N LYS A 359 11.19 -3.22 -13.95
CA LYS A 359 12.51 -2.76 -13.48
C LYS A 359 12.89 -1.44 -14.13
N THR A 360 12.75 -1.34 -15.46
CA THR A 360 13.05 -0.13 -16.24
C THR A 360 12.12 1.03 -15.85
N ALA A 361 10.80 0.81 -15.80
CA ALA A 361 9.82 1.81 -15.41
C ALA A 361 10.12 2.37 -14.00
N LYS A 362 10.42 1.50 -13.04
CA LYS A 362 10.78 1.89 -11.67
C LYS A 362 12.12 2.65 -11.62
N ARG A 363 13.14 2.20 -12.35
CA ARG A 363 14.47 2.83 -12.41
C ARG A 363 14.38 4.27 -12.88
N HIS A 364 13.58 4.51 -13.89
CA HIS A 364 13.39 5.84 -14.46
C HIS A 364 12.23 6.63 -13.86
N SER A 365 11.52 6.07 -12.86
CA SER A 365 10.32 6.66 -12.25
C SER A 365 9.26 7.05 -13.28
N ILE A 366 9.03 6.18 -14.27
CA ILE A 366 8.05 6.35 -15.33
C ILE A 366 6.86 5.43 -15.07
N SER A 367 5.65 5.98 -15.15
CA SER A 367 4.41 5.22 -15.15
C SER A 367 3.56 5.66 -16.33
N THR A 368 3.33 4.77 -17.29
CA THR A 368 2.47 5.00 -18.45
C THR A 368 1.41 3.93 -18.56
N ASP A 369 0.34 4.19 -19.32
CA ASP A 369 -0.69 3.18 -19.60
C ASP A 369 -0.14 1.92 -20.27
N ALA A 370 0.92 2.04 -21.04
CA ALA A 370 1.62 0.92 -21.65
C ALA A 370 2.44 0.14 -20.61
N SER A 371 3.29 0.81 -19.82
CA SER A 371 4.12 0.14 -18.81
C SER A 371 3.27 -0.52 -17.75
N TYR A 372 2.16 0.12 -17.35
CA TYR A 372 1.20 -0.43 -16.39
C TYR A 372 0.62 -1.78 -16.82
N ARG A 373 0.35 -1.95 -18.12
CA ARG A 373 -0.15 -3.21 -18.69
C ARG A 373 0.95 -4.23 -18.91
N PHE A 374 2.06 -3.84 -19.50
CA PHE A 374 3.18 -4.76 -19.76
C PHE A 374 3.75 -5.36 -18.48
N GLU A 375 3.95 -4.56 -17.42
CA GLU A 375 4.53 -5.04 -16.17
C GLU A 375 3.65 -6.04 -15.39
N ARG A 376 2.35 -6.05 -15.69
CA ARG A 376 1.38 -7.00 -15.11
C ARG A 376 1.13 -8.22 -15.99
N GLY A 377 1.54 -8.14 -17.24
CA GLY A 377 1.35 -9.16 -18.25
C GLY A 377 0.11 -8.91 -19.11
N ILE A 378 0.33 -8.91 -20.41
CA ILE A 378 -0.71 -8.82 -21.43
C ILE A 378 -0.90 -10.17 -22.10
N ASN A 379 -1.94 -10.32 -22.94
CA ASN A 379 -2.11 -11.51 -23.74
C ASN A 379 -1.16 -11.53 -24.94
N ILE A 380 -0.18 -12.41 -24.92
CA ILE A 380 0.78 -12.57 -26.01
C ILE A 380 0.11 -12.94 -27.36
N GLU A 381 -1.04 -13.62 -27.33
CA GLU A 381 -1.76 -14.03 -28.54
C GLU A 381 -2.47 -12.87 -29.22
N ASP A 382 -2.81 -11.79 -28.49
CA ASP A 382 -3.52 -10.63 -29.02
C ASP A 382 -2.62 -9.67 -29.82
N CYS A 383 -1.29 -9.78 -29.75
CA CYS A 383 -0.36 -8.85 -30.42
C CYS A 383 -0.70 -8.66 -31.91
N LYS A 384 -0.83 -9.75 -32.65
CA LYS A 384 -1.13 -9.71 -34.10
C LYS A 384 -2.55 -9.22 -34.38
N TYR A 385 -3.51 -9.66 -33.56
CA TYR A 385 -4.92 -9.28 -33.73
C TYR A 385 -5.10 -7.77 -33.48
N ALA A 386 -4.56 -7.24 -32.40
CA ALA A 386 -4.62 -5.83 -32.07
C ALA A 386 -3.89 -4.97 -33.13
N LEU A 387 -2.75 -5.45 -33.65
CA LEU A 387 -2.04 -4.79 -34.75
C LEU A 387 -2.92 -4.65 -35.99
N MET A 388 -3.55 -5.74 -36.40
CA MET A 388 -4.42 -5.74 -37.58
C MET A 388 -5.64 -4.84 -37.38
N TYR A 389 -6.24 -4.86 -36.18
CA TYR A 389 -7.37 -4.00 -35.85
C TYR A 389 -6.99 -2.52 -35.86
N ALA A 390 -5.85 -2.14 -35.25
CA ALA A 390 -5.34 -0.78 -35.27
C ALA A 390 -4.98 -0.31 -36.70
N ALA A 391 -4.40 -1.17 -37.54
CA ALA A 391 -4.09 -0.84 -38.92
C ALA A 391 -5.35 -0.53 -39.72
N VAL A 392 -6.40 -1.34 -39.64
CA VAL A 392 -7.70 -1.09 -40.27
C VAL A 392 -8.34 0.20 -39.74
N LEU A 393 -8.23 0.46 -38.43
CA LEU A 393 -8.74 1.68 -37.84
C LEU A 393 -8.01 2.91 -38.39
N ILE A 394 -6.68 2.90 -38.43
CA ILE A 394 -5.86 4.00 -38.97
C ILE A 394 -6.20 4.24 -40.47
N GLU A 395 -6.31 3.18 -41.26
CA GLU A 395 -6.72 3.28 -42.68
C GLU A 395 -8.07 4.00 -42.80
N ASN A 396 -9.05 3.66 -41.98
CA ASN A 396 -10.40 4.26 -41.99
C ASN A 396 -10.40 5.73 -41.58
N ILE A 397 -9.60 6.16 -40.58
CA ILE A 397 -9.69 7.52 -40.01
C ILE A 397 -8.56 8.47 -40.47
N ALA A 398 -7.43 7.93 -40.88
CA ALA A 398 -6.28 8.73 -41.35
C ALA A 398 -6.06 8.56 -42.88
N GLY A 399 -6.84 7.71 -43.51
CA GLY A 399 -6.56 7.29 -44.88
C GLY A 399 -5.27 6.47 -44.97
N GLY A 400 -4.68 6.38 -46.13
CA GLY A 400 -3.50 5.55 -46.33
C GLY A 400 -3.89 4.14 -46.73
N VAL A 401 -2.89 3.30 -46.92
CA VAL A 401 -3.03 1.90 -47.38
C VAL A 401 -2.03 1.02 -46.63
N ILE A 402 -2.40 -0.23 -46.36
CA ILE A 402 -1.51 -1.21 -45.72
C ILE A 402 -0.42 -1.63 -46.71
N SER A 403 0.82 -1.31 -46.42
CA SER A 403 1.94 -1.31 -47.35
C SER A 403 3.09 -2.24 -46.99
N SER A 404 2.83 -3.22 -46.17
CA SER A 404 3.71 -4.36 -45.92
C SER A 404 2.92 -5.59 -45.50
N ASP A 405 3.51 -6.76 -45.60
CA ASP A 405 3.01 -7.95 -44.88
C ASP A 405 3.18 -7.74 -43.38
N VAL A 406 2.34 -8.41 -42.57
CA VAL A 406 2.53 -8.42 -41.14
C VAL A 406 3.79 -9.21 -40.82
N ILE A 407 4.74 -8.57 -40.17
CA ILE A 407 5.90 -9.22 -39.60
C ILE A 407 5.48 -9.74 -38.23
N ASP A 408 5.68 -11.04 -37.98
CA ASP A 408 5.33 -11.69 -36.71
C ASP A 408 6.51 -12.53 -36.21
N PHE A 409 7.33 -11.94 -35.40
CA PHE A 409 8.43 -12.63 -34.72
C PHE A 409 7.88 -13.32 -33.49
N TYR A 410 7.63 -14.64 -33.57
CA TYR A 410 7.13 -15.47 -32.48
C TYR A 410 7.85 -16.82 -32.45
N PRO A 411 9.13 -16.85 -31.96
CA PRO A 411 9.99 -18.01 -32.11
C PRO A 411 9.55 -19.23 -31.31
N LYS A 412 8.81 -19.00 -30.21
CA LYS A 412 8.29 -20.09 -29.39
C LYS A 412 6.87 -19.74 -28.93
N LYS A 413 5.91 -20.44 -29.49
CA LYS A 413 4.51 -20.28 -29.07
C LYS A 413 4.36 -20.63 -27.58
N LYS A 414 3.60 -19.82 -26.85
CA LYS A 414 3.25 -20.09 -25.46
C LYS A 414 2.02 -20.99 -25.42
N ASP A 415 2.16 -22.12 -24.76
CA ASP A 415 1.03 -23.04 -24.54
C ASP A 415 0.10 -22.49 -23.43
N ASP A 416 -1.18 -22.86 -23.51
CA ASP A 416 -2.14 -22.59 -22.44
C ASP A 416 -1.71 -23.34 -21.16
N PHE A 417 -1.95 -22.74 -19.99
CA PHE A 417 -1.66 -23.41 -18.73
C PHE A 417 -2.60 -24.62 -18.55
N GLN A 418 -2.03 -25.75 -18.13
CA GLN A 418 -2.77 -26.96 -17.85
C GLN A 418 -2.97 -27.11 -16.36
N VAL A 419 -4.22 -27.18 -15.92
CA VAL A 419 -4.58 -27.35 -14.52
C VAL A 419 -5.53 -28.53 -14.37
N PHE A 420 -5.28 -29.40 -13.38
CA PHE A 420 -6.23 -30.40 -12.96
C PHE A 420 -7.03 -29.89 -11.77
N LEU A 421 -8.35 -29.84 -11.90
CA LEU A 421 -9.30 -29.40 -10.88
C LEU A 421 -9.96 -30.60 -10.24
N ALA A 422 -9.64 -30.93 -9.00
CA ALA A 422 -10.27 -31.99 -8.25
C ALA A 422 -11.57 -31.50 -7.58
N PHE A 423 -12.68 -32.20 -7.85
CA PHE A 423 -13.98 -31.81 -7.27
C PHE A 423 -14.00 -31.82 -5.74
N GLU A 424 -13.28 -32.75 -5.12
CA GLU A 424 -13.13 -32.78 -3.66
C GLU A 424 -12.47 -31.52 -3.11
N ASN A 425 -11.43 -31.01 -3.79
CA ASN A 425 -10.74 -29.78 -3.39
C ASN A 425 -11.63 -28.55 -3.57
N VAL A 426 -12.44 -28.49 -4.62
CA VAL A 426 -13.45 -27.43 -4.81
C VAL A 426 -14.42 -27.43 -3.62
N ASP A 427 -15.02 -28.58 -3.31
CA ASP A 427 -16.00 -28.70 -2.22
C ASP A 427 -15.37 -28.39 -0.85
N LYS A 428 -14.13 -28.81 -0.62
CA LYS A 428 -13.41 -28.61 0.63
C LYS A 428 -12.99 -27.15 0.83
N LEU A 429 -12.48 -26.50 -0.21
CA LEU A 429 -11.96 -25.13 -0.12
C LEU A 429 -13.10 -24.11 -0.04
N ILE A 430 -14.15 -24.31 -0.81
CA ILE A 430 -15.35 -23.45 -0.80
C ILE A 430 -16.20 -23.70 0.46
N GLY A 431 -16.18 -24.93 0.99
CA GLY A 431 -16.99 -25.31 2.15
C GLY A 431 -18.45 -25.67 1.81
N GLN A 432 -18.84 -25.58 0.57
CA GLN A 432 -20.17 -25.91 0.05
C GLN A 432 -20.04 -26.65 -1.29
N LYS A 433 -20.93 -27.62 -1.54
CA LYS A 433 -20.99 -28.29 -2.83
C LYS A 433 -21.68 -27.43 -3.88
N ILE A 434 -20.95 -27.11 -4.94
CA ILE A 434 -21.51 -26.47 -6.14
C ILE A 434 -21.84 -27.57 -7.15
N PRO A 435 -23.03 -27.53 -7.81
CA PRO A 435 -23.39 -28.51 -8.87
C PRO A 435 -22.33 -28.57 -9.96
N ARG A 436 -21.95 -29.77 -10.39
CA ARG A 436 -20.84 -29.93 -11.36
C ARG A 436 -21.10 -29.27 -12.71
N ASP A 437 -22.38 -29.21 -13.12
CA ASP A 437 -22.76 -28.53 -14.36
C ASP A 437 -22.67 -27.01 -14.24
N THR A 438 -22.94 -26.45 -13.05
CA THR A 438 -22.69 -25.04 -12.73
C THR A 438 -21.20 -24.72 -12.82
N ILE A 439 -20.33 -25.58 -12.25
CA ILE A 439 -18.87 -25.42 -12.35
C ILE A 439 -18.44 -25.39 -13.83
N LYS A 440 -18.92 -26.34 -14.65
CA LYS A 440 -18.60 -26.41 -16.10
C LYS A 440 -19.12 -25.16 -16.84
N SER A 441 -20.32 -24.70 -16.51
CA SER A 441 -20.90 -23.48 -17.10
C SER A 441 -20.04 -22.24 -16.76
N ILE A 442 -19.61 -22.11 -15.52
CA ILE A 442 -18.72 -21.03 -15.09
C ILE A 442 -17.40 -21.08 -15.86
N LEU A 443 -16.73 -22.22 -15.87
CA LEU A 443 -15.46 -22.40 -16.60
C LEU A 443 -15.61 -22.04 -18.08
N HIS A 444 -16.68 -22.49 -18.72
CA HIS A 444 -16.97 -22.17 -20.12
C HIS A 444 -17.21 -20.67 -20.34
N SER A 445 -17.92 -19.99 -19.41
CA SER A 445 -18.17 -18.55 -19.49
C SER A 445 -16.89 -17.71 -19.39
N LEU A 446 -15.85 -18.27 -18.76
CA LEU A 446 -14.50 -17.70 -18.61
C LEU A 446 -13.53 -18.16 -19.71
N ASP A 447 -14.03 -18.79 -20.79
CA ASP A 447 -13.23 -19.35 -21.88
C ASP A 447 -12.23 -20.45 -21.45
N ILE A 448 -12.37 -21.00 -20.23
CA ILE A 448 -11.56 -22.11 -19.74
C ILE A 448 -12.06 -23.40 -20.37
N LYS A 449 -11.21 -24.06 -21.16
CA LYS A 449 -11.57 -25.28 -21.90
C LYS A 449 -11.38 -26.51 -21.02
N VAL A 450 -12.39 -27.40 -21.01
CA VAL A 450 -12.27 -28.70 -20.39
C VAL A 450 -11.63 -29.67 -21.41
N SER A 451 -10.39 -30.07 -21.12
CA SER A 451 -9.61 -30.99 -21.96
C SER A 451 -9.89 -32.47 -21.64
N SER A 452 -10.22 -32.74 -20.37
CA SER A 452 -10.59 -34.11 -19.93
C SER A 452 -11.60 -34.07 -18.78
N LEU A 453 -12.44 -35.07 -18.70
CA LEU A 453 -13.44 -35.25 -17.65
C LEU A 453 -13.25 -36.61 -17.00
N THR A 454 -13.14 -36.65 -15.69
CA THR A 454 -13.06 -37.87 -14.88
C THR A 454 -14.06 -37.79 -13.72
N GLU A 455 -14.30 -38.90 -13.04
CA GLU A 455 -15.14 -38.92 -11.84
C GLU A 455 -14.60 -38.04 -10.72
N ARG A 456 -13.27 -37.85 -10.67
CA ARG A 456 -12.58 -37.10 -9.62
C ARG A 456 -12.38 -35.62 -9.93
N GLY A 457 -12.44 -35.21 -11.22
CA GLY A 457 -12.16 -33.85 -11.59
C GLY A 457 -12.09 -33.60 -13.09
N LEU A 458 -11.61 -32.39 -13.42
CA LEU A 458 -11.51 -31.85 -14.77
C LEU A 458 -10.05 -31.53 -15.09
N GLY A 459 -9.58 -31.91 -16.27
CA GLY A 459 -8.38 -31.33 -16.86
C GLY A 459 -8.79 -30.08 -17.62
N LEU A 460 -8.08 -28.97 -17.36
CA LEU A 460 -8.41 -27.65 -17.86
C LEU A 460 -7.27 -27.05 -18.67
N LEU A 461 -7.62 -26.29 -19.70
CA LEU A 461 -6.70 -25.40 -20.43
C LEU A 461 -7.13 -23.97 -20.17
N ILE A 462 -6.24 -23.23 -19.54
CA ILE A 462 -6.47 -21.84 -19.14
C ILE A 462 -6.00 -20.93 -20.27
N PRO A 463 -6.85 -20.01 -20.77
CA PRO A 463 -6.49 -19.14 -21.86
C PRO A 463 -5.32 -18.22 -21.50
N SER A 464 -4.48 -17.91 -22.47
CA SER A 464 -3.22 -17.18 -22.30
C SER A 464 -3.38 -15.77 -21.72
N TYR A 465 -4.56 -15.15 -21.81
CA TYR A 465 -4.84 -13.85 -21.22
C TYR A 465 -5.00 -13.88 -19.68
N ARG A 466 -5.27 -15.07 -19.11
CA ARG A 466 -5.31 -15.27 -17.65
C ARG A 466 -3.93 -15.64 -17.15
N VAL A 467 -3.07 -14.63 -17.04
CA VAL A 467 -1.67 -14.79 -16.62
C VAL A 467 -1.53 -15.19 -15.14
N ASP A 468 -2.56 -14.97 -14.34
CA ASP A 468 -2.66 -15.22 -12.92
C ASP A 468 -3.19 -16.61 -12.55
N VAL A 469 -3.98 -17.24 -13.43
CA VAL A 469 -4.64 -18.52 -13.16
C VAL A 469 -3.74 -19.68 -13.61
N GLN A 470 -2.92 -20.19 -12.70
CA GLN A 470 -1.91 -21.20 -13.02
C GLN A 470 -2.03 -22.46 -12.14
N ARG A 471 -2.76 -22.40 -11.04
CA ARG A 471 -2.91 -23.47 -10.05
C ARG A 471 -4.37 -23.82 -9.83
N GLU A 472 -4.61 -24.97 -9.24
CA GLU A 472 -5.96 -25.42 -8.88
C GLU A 472 -6.71 -24.40 -8.00
N ALA A 473 -6.02 -23.83 -7.00
CA ALA A 473 -6.62 -22.84 -6.12
C ALA A 473 -7.09 -21.59 -6.88
N ASP A 474 -6.31 -21.14 -7.88
CA ASP A 474 -6.66 -19.99 -8.68
C ASP A 474 -7.95 -20.27 -9.52
N VAL A 475 -8.10 -21.50 -10.03
CA VAL A 475 -9.34 -21.89 -10.72
C VAL A 475 -10.53 -21.97 -9.76
N ILE A 476 -10.33 -22.44 -8.54
CA ILE A 476 -11.39 -22.48 -7.52
C ILE A 476 -11.83 -21.06 -7.15
N GLU A 477 -10.89 -20.11 -7.05
CA GLU A 477 -11.19 -18.69 -6.85
C GLU A 477 -12.05 -18.13 -7.99
N GLU A 478 -11.71 -18.43 -9.25
CA GLU A 478 -12.50 -18.03 -10.40
C GLU A 478 -13.93 -18.60 -10.38
N ILE A 479 -14.07 -19.86 -10.00
CA ILE A 479 -15.39 -20.48 -9.85
C ILE A 479 -16.20 -19.75 -8.79
N LEU A 480 -15.59 -19.48 -7.64
CA LEU A 480 -16.26 -18.85 -6.52
C LEU A 480 -16.62 -17.38 -6.82
N ARG A 481 -15.75 -16.64 -7.49
CA ARG A 481 -15.96 -15.26 -7.92
C ARG A 481 -17.19 -15.12 -8.84
N ILE A 482 -17.30 -16.02 -9.83
CA ILE A 482 -18.45 -16.02 -10.77
C ILE A 482 -19.70 -16.61 -10.13
N TYR A 483 -19.57 -17.64 -9.29
CA TYR A 483 -20.69 -18.17 -8.52
C TYR A 483 -21.28 -17.15 -7.57
N GLY A 484 -20.44 -16.27 -7.00
CA GLY A 484 -20.74 -15.22 -6.04
C GLY A 484 -20.49 -15.65 -4.59
N TYR A 485 -19.63 -14.93 -3.92
CA TYR A 485 -19.30 -15.16 -2.49
C TYR A 485 -20.53 -15.12 -1.60
N ASN A 486 -21.48 -14.22 -1.91
CA ASN A 486 -22.71 -14.05 -1.15
C ASN A 486 -23.69 -15.23 -1.28
N ASN A 487 -23.46 -16.15 -2.23
CA ASN A 487 -24.26 -17.36 -2.41
C ASN A 487 -23.76 -18.54 -1.55
N ILE A 488 -22.66 -18.37 -0.82
CA ILE A 488 -22.12 -19.39 0.07
C ILE A 488 -22.75 -19.23 1.45
N SER A 489 -23.44 -20.26 1.90
CA SER A 489 -24.04 -20.28 3.23
C SER A 489 -23.01 -20.61 4.31
N PHE A 490 -23.08 -19.91 5.45
CA PHE A 490 -22.29 -20.25 6.62
C PHE A 490 -22.79 -21.55 7.25
N SER A 491 -21.87 -22.44 7.61
CA SER A 491 -22.20 -23.63 8.36
C SER A 491 -22.63 -23.25 9.79
N GLU A 492 -23.76 -23.81 10.26
CA GLU A 492 -24.21 -23.68 11.65
C GLU A 492 -23.29 -24.43 12.63
N LYS A 493 -22.45 -25.33 12.12
CA LYS A 493 -21.52 -26.15 12.93
C LYS A 493 -20.08 -25.84 12.59
N ILE A 494 -19.31 -25.55 13.61
CA ILE A 494 -17.86 -25.42 13.50
C ILE A 494 -17.23 -26.77 13.80
N ASN A 495 -16.53 -27.35 12.82
CA ASN A 495 -15.68 -28.52 12.99
C ASN A 495 -14.22 -28.01 13.04
N ALA A 496 -13.63 -28.01 14.21
CA ALA A 496 -12.25 -27.61 14.41
C ALA A 496 -11.49 -28.66 15.22
N SER A 497 -10.27 -28.95 14.84
CA SER A 497 -9.32 -29.64 15.69
C SER A 497 -8.82 -28.66 16.73
N MET A 498 -9.10 -28.91 17.99
CA MET A 498 -8.59 -28.09 19.09
C MET A 498 -7.18 -28.58 19.44
N SER A 499 -6.21 -27.71 19.27
CA SER A 499 -4.88 -27.90 19.84
C SER A 499 -4.83 -27.27 21.22
N HIS A 500 -4.34 -27.99 22.22
CA HIS A 500 -4.09 -27.39 23.52
C HIS A 500 -2.80 -26.60 23.46
N SER A 501 -2.89 -25.29 23.73
CA SER A 501 -1.70 -24.50 24.00
C SER A 501 -1.03 -24.96 25.29
N SER A 502 0.27 -24.87 25.36
CA SER A 502 1.04 -25.12 26.57
C SER A 502 0.58 -24.17 27.70
N LYS A 503 0.59 -24.62 28.96
CA LYS A 503 0.33 -23.76 30.12
C LYS A 503 1.23 -22.52 30.14
N TYR A 504 2.41 -22.65 29.59
CA TYR A 504 3.43 -21.61 29.48
C TYR A 504 3.51 -21.04 28.06
N ASP A 505 2.35 -20.93 27.38
CA ASP A 505 2.22 -20.22 26.13
C ASP A 505 2.58 -18.75 26.32
N ASP A 506 3.33 -18.22 25.35
CA ASP A 506 3.86 -16.86 25.40
C ASP A 506 2.78 -15.80 25.68
N LEU A 507 1.68 -15.84 24.92
CA LEU A 507 0.58 -14.88 25.07
C LEU A 507 -0.08 -14.95 26.45
N ASN A 508 -0.32 -16.17 26.96
CA ASN A 508 -0.91 -16.36 28.28
C ASN A 508 0.03 -15.84 29.38
N MET A 509 1.33 -16.07 29.23
CA MET A 509 2.31 -15.60 30.22
C MET A 509 2.46 -14.09 30.19
N GLN A 510 2.45 -13.45 29.00
CA GLN A 510 2.40 -11.99 28.88
C GLN A 510 1.17 -11.42 29.57
N ASN A 511 -0.01 -11.99 29.33
CA ASN A 511 -1.25 -11.51 29.96
C ASN A 511 -1.19 -11.62 31.50
N VAL A 512 -0.63 -12.70 32.04
CA VAL A 512 -0.44 -12.87 33.50
C VAL A 512 0.46 -11.80 34.07
N VAL A 513 1.59 -11.51 33.40
CA VAL A 513 2.56 -10.52 33.85
C VAL A 513 2.02 -9.09 33.63
N ALA A 514 1.39 -8.81 32.49
CA ALA A 514 0.76 -7.52 32.23
C ALA A 514 -0.35 -7.20 33.26
N ALA A 515 -1.18 -8.19 33.61
CA ALA A 515 -2.20 -8.02 34.65
C ALA A 515 -1.59 -7.71 36.03
N GLN A 516 -0.45 -8.30 36.35
CA GLN A 516 0.26 -8.01 37.61
C GLN A 516 0.86 -6.61 37.59
N LEU A 517 1.53 -6.21 36.50
CA LEU A 517 2.13 -4.89 36.35
C LEU A 517 1.07 -3.77 36.37
N THR A 518 -0.04 -3.96 35.67
CA THR A 518 -1.15 -2.99 35.70
C THR A 518 -1.78 -2.91 37.08
N GLY A 519 -1.88 -4.03 37.80
CA GLY A 519 -2.29 -4.05 39.22
C GLY A 519 -1.33 -3.31 40.17
N GLN A 520 -0.06 -3.16 39.77
CA GLN A 520 0.96 -2.37 40.48
C GLN A 520 1.02 -0.90 40.01
N GLY A 521 0.13 -0.49 39.07
CA GLY A 521 0.01 0.87 38.59
C GLY A 521 0.92 1.19 37.40
N TYR A 522 1.45 0.17 36.70
CA TYR A 522 2.16 0.38 35.45
C TYR A 522 1.18 0.50 34.28
N TYR A 523 1.54 1.30 33.30
CA TYR A 523 0.84 1.45 32.01
C TYR A 523 1.63 0.76 30.92
N GLU A 524 0.96 -0.02 30.12
CA GLU A 524 1.55 -0.63 28.94
C GLU A 524 1.74 0.43 27.84
N ILE A 525 2.90 0.42 27.22
CA ILE A 525 3.20 1.24 26.05
C ILE A 525 3.54 0.34 24.87
N MET A 526 3.38 0.87 23.68
CA MET A 526 3.78 0.23 22.44
C MET A 526 4.50 1.26 21.58
N THR A 527 5.80 1.07 21.43
CA THR A 527 6.65 2.00 20.69
C THR A 527 6.95 1.49 19.29
N ASN A 528 7.43 2.38 18.41
CA ASN A 528 7.80 2.01 17.05
C ASN A 528 9.01 1.06 17.06
N SER A 529 8.98 0.03 16.24
CA SER A 529 10.13 -0.85 16.01
C SER A 529 11.21 -0.24 15.11
N LEU A 530 10.91 0.90 14.48
CA LEU A 530 11.84 1.63 13.62
C LEU A 530 12.39 2.85 14.34
N VAL A 531 13.70 3.06 14.20
CA VAL A 531 14.46 4.11 14.86
C VAL A 531 15.38 4.83 13.88
N SER A 532 15.94 5.97 14.30
CA SER A 532 16.83 6.77 13.49
C SER A 532 18.27 6.20 13.44
N GLU A 533 19.02 6.53 12.39
CA GLU A 533 20.45 6.23 12.31
C GLU A 533 21.24 6.90 13.45
N LYS A 534 20.81 8.07 13.90
CA LYS A 534 21.42 8.77 15.01
C LYS A 534 21.36 7.96 16.31
N GLU A 535 20.24 7.31 16.58
CA GLU A 535 20.08 6.46 17.78
C GLU A 535 21.07 5.30 17.75
N ILE A 536 21.12 4.55 16.63
CA ILE A 536 22.01 3.43 16.45
C ILE A 536 23.49 3.84 16.60
N THR A 537 23.89 4.91 15.93
CA THR A 537 25.30 5.36 15.96
C THR A 537 25.72 5.98 17.28
N SER A 538 24.79 6.54 18.05
CA SER A 538 25.11 7.22 19.32
C SER A 538 25.20 6.28 20.51
N TYR A 539 24.43 5.19 20.53
CA TYR A 539 24.23 4.42 21.75
C TYR A 539 24.55 2.93 21.60
N GLU A 540 24.58 2.38 20.38
CA GLU A 540 24.88 0.98 20.19
C GLU A 540 26.39 0.70 20.20
N ALA A 541 26.75 -0.41 20.83
CA ALA A 541 28.15 -0.87 20.88
C ALA A 541 28.62 -1.47 19.55
N ALA A 542 27.69 -2.05 18.78
CA ALA A 542 27.94 -2.67 17.47
C ALA A 542 26.90 -2.13 16.45
N PRO A 543 27.07 -0.90 15.96
CA PRO A 543 26.13 -0.30 15.00
C PRO A 543 26.01 -1.08 13.69
N GLU A 544 27.04 -1.84 13.32
CA GLU A 544 27.08 -2.69 12.13
C GLU A 544 26.14 -3.90 12.21
N GLU A 545 25.73 -4.30 13.41
CA GLU A 545 24.75 -5.35 13.62
C GLU A 545 23.30 -4.84 13.53
N ALA A 546 23.09 -3.53 13.41
CA ALA A 546 21.77 -2.98 13.28
C ALA A 546 21.16 -3.26 11.89
N VAL A 547 19.89 -3.67 11.87
CA VAL A 547 19.18 -3.98 10.62
C VAL A 547 18.74 -2.70 9.95
N LYS A 548 19.35 -2.35 8.83
CA LYS A 548 19.02 -1.19 8.01
C LYS A 548 17.86 -1.51 7.04
N LEU A 549 16.88 -0.63 6.95
CA LEU A 549 15.79 -0.75 5.98
C LEU A 549 16.27 -0.38 4.57
N LEU A 550 15.78 -1.11 3.57
CA LEU A 550 16.10 -0.86 2.17
C LEU A 550 15.44 0.43 1.65
N ASN A 551 14.18 0.66 2.02
CA ASN A 551 13.37 1.81 1.58
C ASN A 551 12.63 2.44 2.77
N PRO A 552 13.31 3.19 3.65
CA PRO A 552 12.66 3.83 4.79
C PRO A 552 11.73 4.96 4.33
N LEU A 553 10.63 5.17 5.04
CA LEU A 553 9.71 6.27 4.79
C LEU A 553 10.32 7.64 5.11
N SER A 554 11.24 7.68 6.08
CA SER A 554 12.01 8.88 6.45
C SER A 554 13.37 8.45 7.01
N SER A 555 14.31 9.39 7.15
CA SER A 555 15.59 9.18 7.81
C SER A 555 15.47 8.78 9.28
N ASP A 556 14.37 9.19 9.93
CA ASP A 556 14.12 8.90 11.34
C ASP A 556 13.62 7.48 11.59
N LEU A 557 13.28 6.75 10.53
CA LEU A 557 12.78 5.39 10.55
C LEU A 557 13.65 4.45 9.69
N GLY A 558 14.96 4.66 9.71
CA GLY A 558 15.92 3.98 8.83
C GLY A 558 16.38 2.60 9.30
N TYR A 559 16.22 2.26 10.57
CA TYR A 559 16.75 1.05 11.18
C TYR A 559 15.72 0.37 12.06
N MET A 560 15.82 -0.96 12.20
CA MET A 560 15.13 -1.69 13.25
C MET A 560 15.83 -1.43 14.59
N ARG A 561 15.06 -1.23 15.67
CA ARG A 561 15.60 -1.01 17.02
C ARG A 561 16.38 -2.20 17.51
N THR A 562 17.52 -1.95 18.15
CA THR A 562 18.39 -2.94 18.78
C THR A 562 18.09 -3.14 20.26
N ASN A 563 17.37 -2.18 20.86
CA ASN A 563 16.82 -2.28 22.22
C ASN A 563 15.52 -1.45 22.35
N LEU A 564 14.79 -1.67 23.40
CA LEU A 564 13.52 -0.98 23.69
C LEU A 564 13.71 0.34 24.44
N LEU A 565 14.87 0.55 25.07
CA LEU A 565 15.06 1.59 26.06
C LEU A 565 14.87 2.99 25.47
N PHE A 566 15.47 3.27 24.34
CA PHE A 566 15.48 4.61 23.75
C PHE A 566 14.09 5.03 23.25
N SER A 567 13.38 4.14 22.58
CA SER A 567 11.99 4.40 22.17
C SER A 567 11.08 4.67 23.38
N GLY A 568 11.31 3.99 24.51
CA GLY A 568 10.55 4.27 25.72
C GLY A 568 10.97 5.58 26.42
N LEU A 569 12.25 5.99 26.31
CA LEU A 569 12.69 7.30 26.78
C LEU A 569 12.01 8.45 26.00
N GLU A 570 11.75 8.26 24.70
CA GLU A 570 10.93 9.20 23.93
C GLU A 570 9.52 9.33 24.52
N VAL A 571 8.90 8.22 24.91
CA VAL A 571 7.58 8.23 25.57
C VAL A 571 7.64 8.93 26.94
N VAL A 572 8.70 8.70 27.72
CA VAL A 572 8.92 9.39 29.00
C VAL A 572 9.04 10.90 28.76
N SER A 573 9.89 11.33 27.84
CA SER A 573 10.06 12.74 27.46
C SER A 573 8.74 13.36 26.99
N TYR A 574 8.02 12.68 26.10
CA TYR A 574 6.70 13.10 25.59
C TYR A 574 5.71 13.38 26.72
N ASN A 575 5.64 12.51 27.74
CA ASN A 575 4.73 12.67 28.86
C ASN A 575 5.18 13.78 29.84
N ILE A 576 6.47 13.88 30.12
CA ILE A 576 7.03 14.95 30.97
C ILE A 576 6.73 16.33 30.37
N ASN A 577 6.87 16.49 29.07
CA ASN A 577 6.55 17.72 28.35
C ASN A 577 5.06 18.08 28.44
N ARG A 578 4.20 17.10 28.75
CA ARG A 578 2.75 17.27 29.03
C ARG A 578 2.41 17.33 30.51
N LYS A 579 3.42 17.60 31.36
CA LYS A 579 3.29 17.75 32.82
C LYS A 579 2.87 16.46 33.53
N ARG A 580 3.16 15.29 32.92
CA ARG A 580 3.03 13.99 33.56
C ARG A 580 4.43 13.42 33.81
N SER A 581 4.94 13.69 35.00
CA SER A 581 6.33 13.35 35.37
C SER A 581 6.46 12.04 36.14
N ASP A 582 5.38 11.59 36.81
CA ASP A 582 5.37 10.40 37.65
C ASP A 582 4.86 9.22 36.80
N LEU A 583 5.80 8.42 36.28
CA LEU A 583 5.49 7.39 35.29
C LEU A 583 5.97 6.01 35.75
N ARG A 584 5.11 5.02 35.52
CA ARG A 584 5.38 3.60 35.63
C ARG A 584 4.94 2.98 34.29
N LEU A 585 5.89 2.58 33.45
CA LEU A 585 5.59 2.09 32.10
C LEU A 585 6.19 0.72 31.90
N PHE A 586 5.59 -0.08 31.04
CA PHE A 586 6.18 -1.34 30.58
C PHE A 586 5.85 -1.59 29.11
N GLU A 587 6.71 -2.35 28.44
CA GLU A 587 6.52 -2.77 27.06
C GLU A 587 6.99 -4.20 26.84
N PHE A 588 6.14 -5.02 26.22
CA PHE A 588 6.59 -6.25 25.57
C PHE A 588 6.94 -5.92 24.12
N GLY A 589 8.21 -6.01 23.76
CA GLY A 589 8.67 -5.67 22.43
C GLY A 589 9.77 -6.59 21.94
N LYS A 590 10.13 -6.46 20.68
CA LYS A 590 11.25 -7.18 20.07
C LYS A 590 12.41 -6.25 19.78
N ASN A 591 13.60 -6.76 19.95
CA ASN A 591 14.86 -6.20 19.50
C ASN A 591 15.35 -6.98 18.27
N TYR A 592 16.06 -6.30 17.37
CA TYR A 592 16.47 -6.88 16.08
C TYR A 592 17.94 -6.67 15.85
N ARG A 593 18.65 -7.74 15.43
CA ARG A 593 20.06 -7.71 15.11
C ARG A 593 20.37 -8.51 13.85
N LEU A 594 21.45 -8.14 13.18
CA LEU A 594 22.04 -8.89 12.06
C LEU A 594 23.39 -9.40 12.49
N SER A 595 23.47 -10.68 12.85
CA SER A 595 24.73 -11.30 13.28
C SER A 595 25.11 -12.43 12.35
N GLY A 596 26.36 -12.41 11.82
CA GLY A 596 26.83 -13.45 10.91
C GLY A 596 25.97 -13.64 9.65
N GLY A 597 25.31 -12.59 9.16
CA GLY A 597 24.42 -12.62 7.99
C GLY A 597 23.03 -13.22 8.25
N LYS A 598 22.67 -13.45 9.52
CA LYS A 598 21.35 -13.91 9.93
C LYS A 598 20.66 -12.85 10.76
N TYR A 599 19.36 -12.69 10.53
CA TYR A 599 18.50 -11.85 11.36
C TYR A 599 18.15 -12.59 12.64
N ASP A 600 18.32 -11.91 13.77
CA ASP A 600 17.93 -12.36 15.09
C ASP A 600 16.86 -11.44 15.67
N GLU A 601 15.81 -12.03 16.23
CA GLU A 601 14.71 -11.33 16.89
C GLU A 601 14.60 -11.87 18.32
N GLN A 602 14.77 -10.99 19.30
CA GLN A 602 14.64 -11.33 20.72
C GLN A 602 13.52 -10.53 21.36
N LYS A 603 12.66 -11.22 22.08
CA LYS A 603 11.57 -10.59 22.80
C LYS A 603 12.02 -10.18 24.19
N HIS A 604 11.68 -8.96 24.56
CA HIS A 604 12.00 -8.34 25.84
C HIS A 604 10.75 -7.83 26.52
N LEU A 605 10.82 -7.77 27.84
CA LEU A 605 9.92 -7.00 28.70
C LEU A 605 10.73 -5.89 29.34
N LEU A 606 10.44 -4.66 28.97
CA LEU A 606 11.11 -3.51 29.55
C LEU A 606 10.16 -2.72 30.47
N LEU A 607 10.64 -2.37 31.64
CA LEU A 607 9.94 -1.53 32.62
C LEU A 607 10.69 -0.21 32.77
N TYR A 608 9.92 0.86 32.96
CA TYR A 608 10.44 2.20 33.28
C TYR A 608 9.76 2.73 34.53
N LEU A 609 10.54 3.41 35.38
CA LEU A 609 10.06 4.03 36.59
C LEU A 609 10.74 5.36 36.77
N THR A 610 9.96 6.46 36.91
CA THR A 610 10.49 7.81 37.08
C THR A 610 9.51 8.71 37.83
N GLY A 611 10.01 9.79 38.43
CA GLY A 611 9.21 10.77 39.14
C GLY A 611 8.99 10.40 40.61
N ASN A 612 7.79 10.61 41.14
CA ASN A 612 7.43 10.33 42.53
C ASN A 612 6.62 9.04 42.67
N GLN A 613 6.82 8.40 43.80
CA GLN A 613 6.07 7.18 44.16
C GLN A 613 4.58 7.45 44.33
N LEU A 614 4.27 8.54 45.03
CA LEU A 614 2.92 8.98 45.32
C LEU A 614 2.75 10.45 44.97
N PRO A 615 1.60 10.90 44.47
CA PRO A 615 1.31 12.29 44.24
C PRO A 615 1.27 13.03 45.61
N GLN A 616 1.61 14.31 45.58
CA GLN A 616 1.54 15.17 46.74
C GLN A 616 0.11 15.23 47.29
N SER A 617 -0.04 14.98 48.55
CA SER A 617 -1.32 15.11 49.25
C SER A 617 -1.12 15.70 50.65
N TRP A 618 -2.22 16.00 51.36
CA TRP A 618 -2.17 16.52 52.74
C TRP A 618 -1.66 15.47 53.75
N THR A 619 -1.68 14.18 53.41
CA THR A 619 -1.23 13.07 54.24
C THR A 619 0.15 12.52 53.85
N THR A 620 0.64 12.85 52.66
CA THR A 620 1.88 12.26 52.13
C THR A 620 2.79 13.34 51.54
N THR A 621 4.06 13.29 51.91
CA THR A 621 5.11 14.07 51.30
C THR A 621 5.56 13.36 50.02
N PRO A 622 5.75 14.09 48.89
CA PRO A 622 6.30 13.50 47.71
C PRO A 622 7.65 12.83 48.00
N ARG A 623 7.79 11.62 47.56
CA ARG A 623 9.02 10.85 47.66
C ARG A 623 9.40 10.37 46.28
N PRO A 624 10.64 10.65 45.80
CA PRO A 624 11.10 10.09 44.54
C PRO A 624 10.98 8.56 44.52
N VAL A 625 10.72 8.02 43.35
CA VAL A 625 10.80 6.57 43.16
C VAL A 625 12.19 6.09 43.47
N SER A 626 12.30 4.86 43.91
CA SER A 626 13.56 4.28 44.31
C SER A 626 13.91 3.05 43.46
N PHE A 627 15.20 2.79 43.37
CA PHE A 627 15.74 1.59 42.78
C PHE A 627 15.10 0.30 43.34
N PHE A 628 14.84 0.28 44.66
CA PHE A 628 14.22 -0.86 45.33
C PHE A 628 12.76 -1.09 44.94
N GLU A 629 12.03 -0.07 44.53
CA GLU A 629 10.65 -0.23 44.07
C GLU A 629 10.59 -0.95 42.71
N LEU A 630 11.44 -0.56 41.76
CA LEU A 630 11.53 -1.27 40.48
C LEU A 630 12.04 -2.70 40.68
N LYS A 631 13.07 -2.88 41.54
CA LYS A 631 13.58 -4.19 41.91
C LYS A 631 12.48 -5.07 42.49
N GLY A 632 11.70 -4.57 43.46
CA GLY A 632 10.58 -5.30 44.06
C GLY A 632 9.51 -5.68 43.04
N SER A 633 9.21 -4.81 42.09
CA SER A 633 8.26 -5.14 40.99
C SER A 633 8.75 -6.30 40.15
N VAL A 634 10.03 -6.33 39.76
CA VAL A 634 10.61 -7.42 38.97
C VAL A 634 10.76 -8.71 39.77
N GLU A 635 11.21 -8.62 41.04
CA GLU A 635 11.30 -9.81 41.92
C GLU A 635 9.94 -10.46 42.14
N ALA A 636 8.89 -9.66 42.29
CA ALA A 636 7.51 -10.15 42.37
C ALA A 636 7.06 -10.85 41.06
N LEU A 637 7.58 -10.42 39.86
CA LEU A 637 7.36 -11.16 38.64
C LEU A 637 8.08 -12.49 38.61
N PHE A 638 9.34 -12.55 39.05
CA PHE A 638 10.06 -13.81 39.18
C PHE A 638 9.38 -14.79 40.11
N GLU A 639 8.92 -14.31 41.26
CA GLU A 639 8.15 -15.11 42.18
C GLU A 639 6.85 -15.64 41.57
N ARG A 640 6.10 -14.80 40.88
CA ARG A 640 4.88 -15.17 40.16
C ARG A 640 5.14 -16.23 39.07
N LEU A 641 6.27 -16.13 38.37
CA LEU A 641 6.71 -17.09 37.38
C LEU A 641 7.33 -18.36 37.96
N GLY A 642 7.59 -18.38 39.27
CA GLY A 642 8.14 -19.52 40.01
C GLY A 642 9.68 -19.62 39.98
N LEU A 643 10.37 -18.54 39.59
CA LEU A 643 11.83 -18.47 39.58
C LEU A 643 12.34 -18.06 40.97
N LYS A 644 12.82 -19.03 41.76
CA LYS A 644 13.15 -18.82 43.20
C LYS A 644 14.64 -18.56 43.46
N GLU A 645 15.54 -18.96 42.58
CA GLU A 645 17.00 -18.90 42.83
C GLU A 645 17.67 -17.87 41.93
N VAL A 646 17.02 -16.71 41.76
CA VAL A 646 17.59 -15.61 40.97
C VAL A 646 18.62 -14.87 41.81
N THR A 647 19.84 -14.72 41.28
CA THR A 647 20.93 -13.98 41.90
C THR A 647 21.21 -12.70 41.14
N THR A 648 21.93 -11.78 41.77
CA THR A 648 22.30 -10.51 41.14
C THR A 648 23.82 -10.40 41.03
N LEU A 649 24.31 -9.88 39.89
CA LEU A 649 25.70 -9.53 39.65
C LEU A 649 25.78 -8.05 39.25
N PRO A 650 26.72 -7.27 39.79
CA PRO A 650 26.92 -5.87 39.38
C PRO A 650 27.08 -5.73 37.87
N LEU A 651 26.62 -4.63 37.29
CA LEU A 651 26.95 -4.26 35.92
C LEU A 651 28.42 -3.90 35.81
N GLU A 652 28.96 -4.12 34.62
CA GLU A 652 30.34 -3.71 34.36
C GLU A 652 30.45 -2.19 34.35
N PRO A 653 31.54 -1.60 34.83
CA PRO A 653 31.75 -0.14 34.82
C PRO A 653 31.71 0.49 33.43
N THR A 654 31.90 -0.34 32.41
CA THR A 654 31.87 0.04 30.98
C THR A 654 30.49 -0.01 30.35
N ASP A 655 29.44 -0.32 31.09
CA ASP A 655 28.06 -0.30 30.56
C ASP A 655 27.78 1.04 29.86
N ASN A 656 27.23 1.00 28.66
CA ASN A 656 27.02 2.20 27.86
C ASN A 656 25.78 3.00 28.30
N VAL A 657 24.82 2.35 28.95
CA VAL A 657 23.47 2.86 29.22
C VAL A 657 23.28 3.20 30.69
N ALA A 658 23.64 2.27 31.58
CA ALA A 658 23.45 2.45 33.00
C ALA A 658 24.59 3.22 33.68
N ALA A 659 24.25 4.16 34.57
CA ALA A 659 25.21 4.78 35.49
C ALA A 659 25.60 3.80 36.62
N GLU A 660 24.63 3.07 37.13
CA GLU A 660 24.75 1.99 38.09
C GLU A 660 23.62 0.97 37.90
N GLY A 661 23.85 -0.26 38.32
CA GLY A 661 22.84 -1.33 38.18
C GLY A 661 23.41 -2.71 38.40
N PHE A 662 22.63 -3.70 38.04
CA PHE A 662 22.99 -5.10 38.16
C PHE A 662 22.29 -5.96 37.09
N ARG A 663 22.74 -7.20 36.94
CA ARG A 663 22.16 -8.25 36.11
C ARG A 663 21.48 -9.29 36.98
N TRP A 664 20.32 -9.76 36.57
CA TRP A 664 19.68 -10.94 37.14
C TRP A 664 20.16 -12.20 36.44
N MET A 665 20.59 -13.15 37.25
CA MET A 665 21.07 -14.45 36.78
C MET A 665 20.25 -15.59 37.36
N TYR A 666 19.94 -16.60 36.55
CA TYR A 666 19.40 -17.87 36.99
C TYR A 666 20.40 -18.99 36.65
N GLY A 667 21.16 -19.42 37.66
CA GLY A 667 22.40 -20.16 37.41
C GLY A 667 23.37 -19.32 36.60
N GLU A 668 23.75 -19.81 35.41
CA GLU A 668 24.63 -19.08 34.46
C GLU A 668 23.83 -18.28 33.42
N THR A 669 22.51 -18.38 33.41
CA THR A 669 21.64 -17.74 32.40
C THR A 669 21.33 -16.30 32.81
N LEU A 670 21.58 -15.35 31.92
CA LEU A 670 21.19 -13.95 32.07
C LEU A 670 19.69 -13.81 31.81
N LEU A 671 18.94 -13.37 32.83
CA LEU A 671 17.51 -13.10 32.71
C LEU A 671 17.20 -11.67 32.33
N GLY A 672 18.06 -10.73 32.65
CA GLY A 672 17.87 -9.33 32.35
C GLY A 672 18.78 -8.40 33.14
N THR A 673 18.64 -7.13 32.88
CA THR A 673 19.43 -6.05 33.50
C THR A 673 18.50 -5.00 34.14
N MET A 674 18.97 -4.37 35.19
CA MET A 674 18.30 -3.22 35.81
C MET A 674 19.33 -2.14 36.08
N GLY A 675 18.97 -0.89 35.82
CA GLY A 675 19.88 0.22 36.07
C GLY A 675 19.20 1.57 36.15
N VAL A 676 20.03 2.54 36.48
CA VAL A 676 19.72 3.97 36.40
C VAL A 676 20.27 4.49 35.08
N VAL A 677 19.44 5.09 34.25
CA VAL A 677 19.89 5.62 32.94
C VAL A 677 20.90 6.74 33.15
N LYS A 678 22.02 6.70 32.40
CA LYS A 678 23.07 7.73 32.46
C LYS A 678 22.50 9.11 32.16
N HIS A 679 22.92 10.10 32.94
CA HIS A 679 22.48 11.50 32.79
C HIS A 679 22.76 12.07 31.39
N LYS A 680 23.85 11.66 30.75
CA LYS A 680 24.15 12.05 29.36
C LYS A 680 23.03 11.65 28.41
N ILE A 681 22.55 10.40 28.49
CA ILE A 681 21.45 9.88 27.68
C ILE A 681 20.16 10.64 27.98
N LEU A 682 19.80 10.79 29.27
CA LEU A 682 18.61 11.55 29.67
C LEU A 682 18.60 12.95 29.10
N LYS A 683 19.74 13.63 29.07
CA LYS A 683 19.89 14.98 28.50
C LYS A 683 19.62 14.98 27.00
N ASP A 684 20.05 13.96 26.28
CA ASP A 684 19.83 13.85 24.82
C ASP A 684 18.33 13.67 24.49
N PHE A 685 17.54 13.12 25.42
CA PHE A 685 16.07 13.00 25.35
C PHE A 685 15.33 14.16 26.06
N ASP A 686 16.02 15.24 26.50
CA ASP A 686 15.44 16.36 27.27
C ASP A 686 14.73 15.93 28.57
N ILE A 687 15.23 14.88 29.21
CA ILE A 687 14.73 14.37 30.49
C ILE A 687 15.64 14.90 31.62
N LYS A 688 15.04 15.64 32.59
CA LYS A 688 15.77 16.26 33.69
C LYS A 688 15.75 15.48 35.00
N GLN A 689 14.88 14.49 35.09
CA GLN A 689 14.73 13.62 36.25
C GLN A 689 15.33 12.23 36.00
N GLU A 690 15.61 11.51 37.07
CA GLU A 690 16.15 10.16 37.02
C GLU A 690 15.13 9.20 36.41
N VAL A 691 15.59 8.29 35.56
CA VAL A 691 14.81 7.19 35.00
C VAL A 691 15.48 5.88 35.36
N LEU A 692 14.73 5.02 36.01
CA LEU A 692 15.10 3.66 36.31
C LEU A 692 14.51 2.75 35.24
N TYR A 693 15.26 1.74 34.82
CA TYR A 693 14.79 0.74 33.86
C TYR A 693 15.13 -0.68 34.29
N ALA A 694 14.32 -1.62 33.82
CA ALA A 694 14.60 -3.04 33.94
C ALA A 694 14.27 -3.71 32.59
N ASP A 695 15.29 -4.29 31.95
CA ASP A 695 15.19 -5.00 30.68
C ASP A 695 15.31 -6.49 30.92
N LEU A 696 14.22 -7.22 30.70
CA LEU A 696 14.12 -8.66 30.91
C LEU A 696 14.07 -9.38 29.55
N HIS A 697 14.91 -10.38 29.39
CA HIS A 697 14.97 -11.25 28.22
C HIS A 697 13.79 -12.21 28.26
N TRP A 698 12.67 -11.84 27.63
CA TRP A 698 11.39 -12.53 27.78
C TRP A 698 11.43 -13.96 27.28
N ASP A 699 12.04 -14.22 26.13
CA ASP A 699 12.17 -15.58 25.58
C ASP A 699 12.97 -16.48 26.52
N THR A 700 14.09 -15.96 27.06
CA THR A 700 14.92 -16.67 28.03
C THR A 700 14.15 -16.96 29.33
N LEU A 701 13.38 -16.00 29.83
CA LEU A 701 12.53 -16.20 31.00
C LEU A 701 11.53 -17.33 30.78
N LEU A 702 10.85 -17.34 29.64
CA LEU A 702 9.87 -18.39 29.31
C LEU A 702 10.51 -19.77 29.23
N GLU A 703 11.72 -19.87 28.70
CA GLU A 703 12.46 -21.14 28.66
C GLU A 703 12.73 -21.68 30.05
N GLN A 704 13.13 -20.82 30.98
CA GLN A 704 13.38 -21.22 32.36
C GLN A 704 12.09 -21.62 33.11
N VAL A 705 10.97 -21.01 32.76
CA VAL A 705 9.66 -21.25 33.40
C VAL A 705 8.97 -22.51 32.86
N ARG A 706 9.24 -22.94 31.64
CA ARG A 706 8.54 -24.08 30.97
C ARG A 706 8.57 -25.38 31.78
N GLY A 707 9.64 -25.60 32.54
CA GLY A 707 9.79 -26.78 33.40
C GLY A 707 9.19 -26.65 34.81
N HIS A 708 8.73 -25.44 35.19
CA HIS A 708 8.28 -25.19 36.56
C HIS A 708 6.96 -25.88 36.87
N LYS A 709 6.93 -26.62 38.01
CA LYS A 709 5.71 -27.24 38.54
C LYS A 709 5.31 -26.49 39.78
N VAL A 710 4.10 -25.98 39.80
CA VAL A 710 3.49 -25.44 41.03
C VAL A 710 3.28 -26.58 42.00
N VAL A 711 3.96 -26.52 43.14
CA VAL A 711 3.84 -27.50 44.21
C VAL A 711 3.15 -26.83 45.38
N TYR A 712 2.02 -27.43 45.79
CA TYR A 712 1.34 -27.00 47.01
C TYR A 712 2.18 -27.38 48.26
N LYS A 713 2.34 -26.44 49.18
CA LYS A 713 2.96 -26.65 50.48
C LYS A 713 2.08 -26.03 51.52
N GLU A 714 1.77 -26.80 52.56
CA GLU A 714 1.00 -26.30 53.71
C GLU A 714 1.77 -25.18 54.43
N ILE A 715 1.05 -24.17 54.85
CA ILE A 715 1.60 -23.11 55.69
C ILE A 715 1.93 -23.72 57.06
N SER A 716 3.12 -23.43 57.58
CA SER A 716 3.53 -23.94 58.88
C SER A 716 2.58 -23.51 59.98
N LYS A 717 2.19 -24.46 60.83
CA LYS A 717 1.33 -24.21 62.00
C LYS A 717 2.13 -23.72 63.23
N TYR A 718 3.44 -23.72 63.15
CA TYR A 718 4.33 -23.33 64.22
C TYR A 718 4.80 -21.89 64.12
N PRO A 719 4.93 -21.14 65.22
CA PRO A 719 5.25 -19.73 65.23
C PRO A 719 6.67 -19.49 64.74
N GLU A 720 6.83 -18.37 64.03
CA GLU A 720 8.13 -17.79 63.68
C GLU A 720 8.76 -17.11 64.89
N VAL A 721 10.08 -17.14 64.94
CA VAL A 721 10.86 -16.42 65.95
C VAL A 721 11.79 -15.46 65.30
N ARG A 722 11.70 -14.19 65.68
CA ARG A 722 12.62 -13.14 65.22
C ARG A 722 13.77 -12.98 66.21
N ARG A 723 15.01 -12.86 65.71
CA ARG A 723 16.22 -12.46 66.44
C ARG A 723 16.98 -11.41 65.65
N ASP A 724 17.52 -10.43 66.36
CA ASP A 724 18.22 -9.32 65.78
C ASP A 724 19.72 -9.35 66.17
N LEU A 725 20.58 -9.00 65.24
CA LEU A 725 22.01 -8.80 65.49
C LEU A 725 22.44 -7.43 64.96
N ALA A 726 23.22 -6.69 65.73
CA ALA A 726 23.92 -5.52 65.24
C ALA A 726 25.36 -5.93 64.91
N LEU A 727 25.67 -5.92 63.61
CA LEU A 727 26.95 -6.38 63.09
C LEU A 727 27.81 -5.19 62.65
N LEU A 728 29.00 -5.05 63.17
CA LEU A 728 30.00 -4.09 62.68
C LEU A 728 30.84 -4.77 61.59
N LEU A 729 30.84 -4.19 60.41
CA LEU A 729 31.41 -4.75 59.20
C LEU A 729 32.35 -3.75 58.50
N ASP A 730 33.20 -4.27 57.64
CA ASP A 730 33.97 -3.43 56.71
C ASP A 730 33.02 -2.84 55.67
N ASP A 731 33.26 -1.60 55.23
CA ASP A 731 32.39 -0.94 54.25
C ASP A 731 32.25 -1.73 52.96
N LYS A 732 33.21 -2.54 52.59
CA LYS A 732 33.20 -3.37 51.37
C LYS A 732 32.29 -4.60 51.47
N VAL A 733 31.92 -5.03 52.67
CA VAL A 733 31.05 -6.21 52.85
C VAL A 733 29.64 -5.84 52.52
N SER A 734 29.09 -6.44 51.49
CA SER A 734 27.70 -6.20 51.06
C SER A 734 26.72 -6.98 51.93
N PHE A 735 25.43 -6.55 51.96
CA PHE A 735 24.35 -7.33 52.55
C PHE A 735 24.15 -8.68 51.83
N ALA A 736 24.43 -8.74 50.53
CA ALA A 736 24.39 -9.99 49.75
C ALA A 736 25.43 -11.01 50.26
N ASP A 737 26.61 -10.58 50.68
CA ASP A 737 27.60 -11.46 51.27
C ASP A 737 27.13 -12.05 52.57
N LEU A 738 26.51 -11.22 53.41
CA LEU A 738 25.93 -11.64 54.67
C LEU A 738 24.77 -12.63 54.43
N TYR A 739 23.89 -12.34 53.54
CA TYR A 739 22.79 -13.22 53.12
C TYR A 739 23.30 -14.58 52.67
N ARG A 740 24.30 -14.62 51.79
CA ARG A 740 24.94 -15.84 51.27
C ARG A 740 25.54 -16.68 52.40
N VAL A 741 26.29 -16.07 53.30
CA VAL A 741 26.90 -16.77 54.46
C VAL A 741 25.86 -17.31 55.37
N ALA A 742 24.81 -16.55 55.67
CA ALA A 742 23.72 -16.99 56.53
C ALA A 742 22.99 -18.22 56.02
N PHE A 743 22.52 -18.18 54.74
CA PHE A 743 21.82 -19.33 54.14
C PHE A 743 22.75 -20.51 53.82
N ALA A 744 24.03 -20.29 53.60
CA ALA A 744 24.99 -21.38 53.53
C ALA A 744 25.18 -22.08 54.89
N THR A 745 25.13 -21.29 55.97
CA THR A 745 25.32 -21.78 57.32
C THR A 745 24.09 -22.48 57.89
N GLU A 746 22.89 -21.93 57.67
CA GLU A 746 21.65 -22.49 58.16
C GLU A 746 20.54 -22.54 57.09
N LYS A 747 20.28 -23.74 56.55
CA LYS A 747 19.34 -23.95 55.45
C LYS A 747 17.93 -24.39 55.88
N SER A 748 17.79 -24.89 57.10
CA SER A 748 16.58 -25.57 57.49
C SER A 748 15.58 -24.65 58.20
N ILE A 749 16.04 -23.97 59.25
CA ILE A 749 15.19 -23.16 60.11
C ILE A 749 15.26 -21.66 59.85
N LEU A 750 16.28 -21.17 59.15
CA LEU A 750 16.38 -19.79 58.72
C LEU A 750 15.45 -19.58 57.52
N LYS A 751 14.39 -18.75 57.67
CA LYS A 751 13.43 -18.48 56.61
C LYS A 751 13.67 -17.15 55.93
N GLN A 752 14.06 -16.12 56.67
CA GLN A 752 14.25 -14.79 56.14
C GLN A 752 15.32 -14.03 56.91
N ILE A 753 16.02 -13.15 56.20
CA ILE A 753 16.94 -12.16 56.76
C ILE A 753 16.49 -10.79 56.25
N ASN A 754 16.43 -9.83 57.13
CA ASN A 754 16.10 -8.45 56.76
C ASN A 754 17.08 -7.48 57.38
N LEU A 755 17.61 -6.59 56.55
CA LEU A 755 18.45 -5.46 56.95
C LEU A 755 17.49 -4.28 57.26
N PHE A 756 17.34 -3.93 58.51
CA PHE A 756 16.38 -2.88 58.89
C PHE A 756 17.03 -1.56 59.30
N ASP A 757 18.34 -1.55 59.56
CA ASP A 757 19.07 -0.30 59.79
C ASP A 757 20.52 -0.42 59.35
N VAL A 758 21.02 0.70 58.79
CA VAL A 758 22.42 0.86 58.34
C VAL A 758 22.96 2.15 58.94
N TYR A 759 23.97 2.03 59.78
CA TYR A 759 24.64 3.16 60.32
C TYR A 759 26.07 3.32 59.81
N GLN A 760 26.36 4.45 59.23
CA GLN A 760 27.69 4.90 58.82
C GLN A 760 27.87 6.35 59.35
N GLY A 761 28.78 6.52 60.28
CA GLY A 761 29.00 7.83 60.88
C GLY A 761 30.13 7.87 61.87
N ASP A 762 30.36 9.07 62.44
CA ASP A 762 31.56 9.42 63.21
C ASP A 762 31.79 8.58 64.51
N LYS A 763 30.80 7.79 64.91
CA LYS A 763 30.91 6.90 66.07
C LYS A 763 31.52 5.54 65.71
N LEU A 764 31.84 5.31 64.46
CA LEU A 764 32.49 4.09 64.01
C LEU A 764 33.91 4.35 63.50
N ALA A 765 34.75 3.33 63.57
CA ALA A 765 36.09 3.45 63.02
C ALA A 765 36.03 3.67 61.51
N ALA A 766 36.95 4.45 60.94
CA ALA A 766 37.00 4.72 59.54
C ALA A 766 37.01 3.39 58.70
N GLY A 767 36.23 3.35 57.65
CA GLY A 767 36.07 2.14 56.81
C GLY A 767 35.14 1.05 57.39
N LYS A 768 34.38 1.36 58.44
CA LYS A 768 33.44 0.43 59.07
C LYS A 768 32.00 0.98 58.97
N LYS A 769 31.06 0.03 58.85
CA LYS A 769 29.60 0.27 58.91
C LYS A 769 28.93 -0.71 59.87
N SER A 770 27.78 -0.33 60.38
CA SER A 770 26.96 -1.21 61.22
C SER A 770 25.70 -1.62 60.49
N TYR A 771 25.42 -2.92 60.41
CA TYR A 771 24.18 -3.47 59.91
C TYR A 771 23.34 -3.97 61.09
N ALA A 772 22.12 -3.49 61.24
CA ALA A 772 21.12 -4.13 62.12
C ALA A 772 20.28 -5.08 61.30
N VAL A 773 20.42 -6.35 61.59
CA VAL A 773 19.85 -7.45 60.80
C VAL A 773 18.93 -8.28 61.63
N SER A 774 17.71 -8.55 61.15
CA SER A 774 16.79 -9.47 61.74
C SER A 774 16.77 -10.82 61.00
N PHE A 775 16.71 -11.89 61.75
CA PHE A 775 16.62 -13.26 61.28
C PHE A 775 15.31 -13.85 61.70
N ILE A 776 14.52 -14.36 60.76
CA ILE A 776 13.28 -15.10 61.00
C ILE A 776 13.61 -16.57 60.95
N LEU A 777 13.37 -17.24 62.09
CA LEU A 777 13.62 -18.66 62.27
C LEU A 777 12.28 -19.39 62.46
N GLN A 778 12.08 -20.48 61.73
CA GLN A 778 10.89 -21.32 61.82
C GLN A 778 11.19 -22.76 61.46
N GLU A 779 10.62 -23.69 62.18
CA GLU A 779 10.62 -25.11 61.82
C GLU A 779 9.25 -25.55 61.31
N GLU A 780 9.21 -26.41 60.34
CA GLU A 780 7.94 -26.83 59.70
C GLU A 780 7.12 -27.79 60.53
N ASN A 781 7.78 -28.59 61.40
CA ASN A 781 7.19 -29.73 62.05
C ASN A 781 7.05 -29.57 63.56
N LYS A 782 7.62 -28.55 64.20
CA LYS A 782 7.58 -28.32 65.64
C LYS A 782 7.92 -26.89 66.00
N THR A 783 7.55 -26.47 67.22
CA THR A 783 7.95 -25.19 67.81
C THR A 783 9.44 -25.20 68.13
N LEU A 784 10.18 -24.16 67.73
CA LEU A 784 11.58 -24.00 68.14
C LEU A 784 11.71 -23.77 69.62
N THR A 785 12.69 -24.43 70.26
CA THR A 785 13.08 -24.17 71.68
C THR A 785 14.13 -23.04 71.70
N ASP A 786 14.14 -22.31 72.84
CA ASP A 786 15.18 -21.24 73.05
C ASP A 786 16.59 -21.77 72.87
N LYS A 787 16.90 -22.96 73.32
CA LYS A 787 18.21 -23.57 73.13
C LYS A 787 18.60 -23.81 71.64
N GLN A 788 17.60 -24.16 70.81
CA GLN A 788 17.84 -24.31 69.34
C GLN A 788 18.06 -22.96 68.74
N ILE A 789 17.26 -21.95 69.06
CA ILE A 789 17.35 -20.58 68.59
C ILE A 789 18.73 -20.01 68.92
N ASP A 790 19.14 -20.04 70.19
CA ASP A 790 20.42 -19.51 70.65
C ASP A 790 21.62 -20.20 69.94
N LYS A 791 21.54 -21.52 69.79
CA LYS A 791 22.58 -22.29 69.07
C LYS A 791 22.67 -21.86 67.61
N THR A 792 21.53 -21.62 66.95
CA THR A 792 21.52 -21.18 65.57
C THR A 792 22.06 -19.77 65.42
N MET A 793 21.66 -18.86 66.29
CA MET A 793 22.17 -17.49 66.30
C MET A 793 23.67 -17.46 66.58
N GLN A 794 24.17 -18.25 67.46
CA GLN A 794 25.61 -18.37 67.75
C GLN A 794 26.37 -18.95 66.56
N LYS A 795 25.80 -19.94 65.86
CA LYS A 795 26.39 -20.52 64.64
C LYS A 795 26.46 -19.48 63.51
N LEU A 796 25.37 -18.69 63.31
CA LEU A 796 25.34 -17.60 62.36
C LEU A 796 26.39 -16.51 62.69
N GLN A 797 26.45 -16.08 63.93
CA GLN A 797 27.41 -15.10 64.40
C GLN A 797 28.85 -15.57 64.14
N THR A 798 29.21 -16.78 64.53
CA THR A 798 30.54 -17.35 64.29
C THR A 798 30.87 -17.39 62.79
N ALA A 799 29.91 -17.73 61.97
CA ALA A 799 30.11 -17.77 60.50
C ALA A 799 30.35 -16.36 59.94
N PHE A 800 29.64 -15.33 60.42
CA PHE A 800 29.88 -13.94 60.04
C PHE A 800 31.24 -13.43 60.51
N GLU A 801 31.67 -13.76 61.68
CA GLU A 801 32.98 -13.42 62.23
C GLU A 801 34.09 -14.05 61.35
N GLN A 802 33.95 -15.34 61.06
CA GLN A 802 34.98 -16.08 60.32
C GLN A 802 35.02 -15.68 58.83
N SER A 803 33.88 -15.53 58.19
CA SER A 803 33.79 -15.34 56.73
C SER A 803 33.82 -13.86 56.30
N LEU A 804 33.36 -12.95 57.15
CA LEU A 804 33.16 -11.53 56.80
C LEU A 804 33.92 -10.59 57.71
N GLY A 805 34.62 -11.11 58.74
CA GLY A 805 35.27 -10.29 59.74
C GLY A 805 34.32 -9.40 60.59
N ALA A 806 33.05 -9.82 60.67
CA ALA A 806 32.02 -9.11 61.42
C ALA A 806 32.31 -9.21 62.96
N THR A 807 31.95 -8.17 63.67
CA THR A 807 31.93 -8.20 65.16
C THR A 807 30.58 -7.66 65.62
N LEU A 808 30.12 -8.14 66.81
CA LEU A 808 28.93 -7.56 67.39
C LEU A 808 29.18 -6.12 67.83
N ARG A 809 28.20 -5.27 67.56
CA ARG A 809 28.19 -3.91 68.10
C ARG A 809 27.48 -3.92 69.44
N GLU A 810 28.23 -3.55 70.54
CA GLU A 810 27.66 -3.39 71.87
C GLU A 810 26.73 -2.14 71.95
#